data_a389b23d6ab1e715a366bd0fae56d2c9
#
_entry.id   a389b23d6ab1e715a366bd0fae56d2c9
#
_cell.length_a   1.000
_cell.length_b   1.000
_cell.length_c   1.000
_cell.angle_alpha   90.00
_cell.angle_beta   90.00
_cell.angle_gamma   90.00
#
_symmetry.space_group_name_H-M   'P 1'
#
loop_
_entity.id
_entity.type
_entity.pdbx_description
1 polymer ?
#
loop_
_entity_poly.entity_id
_entity_poly.type
_entity_poly.pdbx_seq_one_letter_code
_entity_poly.pdbx_strand_id
1 'polypeptide(L)'
;MEIKQLNSILSKSISALIATFIMVSVSGNILAQEAAASDEIDEIIVTGIRASLQDAINKKRNAEDIRDVINAEDIGKLPDQNVADALQRITGVQIGRSFGEGNEVSVRGIAANRIELNGQTQVGTGASRSISEFSGLPAEMFSSLEVIKTPSAKETEGGLGAIIRLNTRKPLDQRGAGSYTNAKIENMYADRSGDSAPGGSVYHTQRWNLDSGGRFGVNINVTHNGRKARQDYSLLKGWQAQNQLKNGNCPANLNGCQDLDGNGVIENFVTNADGQITDLNDAAFVPMQTAFAANLQDRTNSSFRSTLQYQTDDGSDWVLDMSRSEAERRDQRYQYTTSFNSRQLNRDYRGEDMVYTANNTAIAGTVGAIKANGQTDRGTGLNIQASRAPYDGTTTTFALSNDRQLSDRLTMFSQAAYGKGEQMNDQIYATAVHGVFSQLPFIQYDFRGTDVPSIIPNQRTTGALDSETRVDYLDPAVHKLSGVLYQDQHENNIDKAFKMDFDYEMDYGSLNQLEFGFRIAERTGERYRNRGKDNNNNNSEGDGILAGLMFPALEEYIPGRIITMPYTDMLDGASGDFLTDYVAIDANWLMNMGDEMETIGGTVKARDKTWGFTTKEETKAIYLMGNFAGNFGGGIFDGMEYSGNIGARYVQTDQTATANVLFDDGTSEPTTEKASYNNFLPSLNFSLDLTGKLKMRFGAAKAIARAPMRDIAPMTTLYFFTQSGNTGNKDLVPEKVTQFDLSFEYYMEDDGLLSVAMFQKRYKDAIEDGYTQRCYAANAGEAEDFRADPSICPDSVEVSNSAGTGTVWSHLNYSLGTKVNAGDTTLKGLELAYQQPLTMLPAPFDKTGVQLNYTLTDSDLLQLTKYGYPVGLQDFSENSYNAVLWYEDDKLEARIAYNWRDDYYDTLTQANAAQFQKPYGQLDVSLGYHFTKDIVARLSVKNVQNEAERYYQEIEERFLGYKLNDTMVNFSIQAVL
;
A
#
# COMPACT_ATOMS: atom_id res chain seq x y z
N MET A 1 -14.73 21.22 -16.21
CA MET A 1 -16.02 20.67 -16.68
C MET A 1 -15.90 19.87 -17.98
N GLU A 2 -15.12 20.29 -18.96
CA GLU A 2 -14.94 19.57 -20.25
C GLU A 2 -14.19 18.23 -20.14
N ILE A 3 -13.19 18.11 -19.27
CA ILE A 3 -12.41 16.87 -19.11
C ILE A 3 -13.24 15.78 -18.39
N LYS A 4 -14.10 16.14 -17.43
CA LYS A 4 -15.00 15.17 -16.76
C LYS A 4 -16.08 14.62 -17.71
N GLN A 5 -16.57 15.42 -18.64
CA GLN A 5 -17.50 14.95 -19.67
C GLN A 5 -16.81 14.03 -20.68
N LEU A 6 -15.56 14.32 -21.04
CA LEU A 6 -14.79 13.48 -21.96
C LEU A 6 -14.48 12.11 -21.35
N ASN A 7 -14.11 12.07 -20.06
CA ASN A 7 -13.84 10.82 -19.34
C ASN A 7 -15.10 9.97 -19.14
N SER A 8 -16.25 10.59 -18.82
CA SER A 8 -17.54 9.88 -18.76
C SER A 8 -18.00 9.33 -20.11
N ILE A 9 -17.67 10.02 -21.19
CA ILE A 9 -17.96 9.57 -22.57
C ILE A 9 -17.01 8.43 -22.94
N LEU A 10 -15.72 8.51 -22.57
CA LEU A 10 -14.76 7.43 -22.84
C LEU A 10 -15.09 6.15 -22.08
N SER A 11 -15.41 6.22 -20.78
CA SER A 11 -15.75 5.02 -19.98
C SER A 11 -17.03 4.35 -20.49
N LYS A 12 -18.06 5.13 -20.82
CA LYS A 12 -19.29 4.63 -21.48
C LYS A 12 -19.03 4.10 -22.89
N SER A 13 -18.07 4.70 -23.61
CA SER A 13 -17.68 4.24 -24.95
C SER A 13 -16.87 2.95 -24.90
N ILE A 14 -16.02 2.75 -23.89
CA ILE A 14 -15.28 1.51 -23.67
C ILE A 14 -16.24 0.38 -23.32
N SER A 15 -17.19 0.61 -22.40
CA SER A 15 -18.22 -0.39 -22.05
C SER A 15 -19.12 -0.76 -23.24
N ALA A 16 -19.47 0.23 -24.08
CA ALA A 16 -20.21 0.01 -25.30
C ALA A 16 -19.38 -0.71 -26.39
N LEU A 17 -18.07 -0.43 -26.47
CA LEU A 17 -17.15 -1.12 -27.38
C LEU A 17 -16.99 -2.60 -27.00
N ILE A 18 -16.88 -2.91 -25.71
CA ILE A 18 -16.83 -4.30 -25.21
C ILE A 18 -18.11 -5.04 -25.61
N ALA A 19 -19.28 -4.46 -25.34
CA ALA A 19 -20.55 -5.06 -25.71
C ALA A 19 -20.72 -5.21 -27.23
N THR A 20 -20.26 -4.23 -28.00
CA THR A 20 -20.35 -4.26 -29.49
C THR A 20 -19.34 -5.26 -30.06
N PHE A 21 -18.15 -5.36 -29.51
CA PHE A 21 -17.12 -6.33 -29.94
C PHE A 21 -17.54 -7.77 -29.67
N ILE A 22 -18.18 -8.04 -28.53
CA ILE A 22 -18.75 -9.36 -28.21
C ILE A 22 -19.87 -9.71 -29.22
N MET A 23 -20.76 -8.76 -29.59
CA MET A 23 -21.79 -8.99 -30.56
C MET A 23 -21.25 -9.19 -32.00
N VAL A 24 -20.23 -8.45 -32.41
CA VAL A 24 -19.60 -8.57 -33.73
C VAL A 24 -18.78 -9.85 -33.85
N SER A 25 -18.09 -10.30 -32.78
CA SER A 25 -17.32 -11.57 -32.77
C SER A 25 -18.22 -12.77 -32.91
N VAL A 26 -19.39 -12.76 -32.27
CA VAL A 26 -20.40 -13.83 -32.41
C VAL A 26 -21.00 -13.87 -33.79
N SER A 27 -21.16 -12.70 -34.46
CA SER A 27 -21.72 -12.61 -35.81
C SER A 27 -20.71 -12.96 -36.93
N GLY A 28 -19.40 -12.73 -36.69
CA GLY A 28 -18.34 -12.97 -37.68
C GLY A 28 -18.02 -14.45 -37.94
N ASN A 29 -18.15 -15.28 -36.91
CA ASN A 29 -17.81 -16.71 -36.98
C ASN A 29 -18.88 -17.56 -37.71
N ILE A 30 -20.09 -17.00 -37.95
CA ILE A 30 -21.13 -17.74 -38.70
C ILE A 30 -20.87 -17.70 -40.21
N LEU A 31 -20.01 -16.81 -40.72
CA LEU A 31 -19.72 -16.63 -42.16
C LEU A 31 -18.33 -17.09 -42.62
N ALA A 32 -17.50 -17.67 -41.75
CA ALA A 32 -16.10 -18.06 -42.07
C ALA A 32 -15.86 -19.57 -42.13
N GLN A 33 -16.86 -20.39 -42.31
CA GLN A 33 -16.72 -21.84 -42.35
C GLN A 33 -16.69 -22.40 -43.76
N GLU A 34 -15.79 -21.93 -44.62
CA GLU A 34 -15.36 -22.68 -45.80
C GLU A 34 -14.04 -22.12 -46.35
N ALA A 35 -12.89 -22.56 -45.77
CA ALA A 35 -11.63 -22.62 -46.54
C ALA A 35 -10.55 -23.36 -45.75
N ALA A 36 -10.16 -24.49 -46.31
CA ALA A 36 -8.86 -25.13 -46.21
C ALA A 36 -8.48 -25.86 -44.89
N ALA A 37 -8.63 -27.17 -44.93
CA ALA A 37 -7.81 -28.12 -44.20
C ALA A 37 -6.34 -27.93 -44.62
N SER A 38 -5.48 -27.51 -43.68
CA SER A 38 -4.04 -27.64 -43.80
C SER A 38 -3.44 -27.89 -42.44
N ASP A 39 -2.78 -29.07 -42.35
CA ASP A 39 -1.80 -29.47 -41.37
C ASP A 39 -2.02 -28.97 -39.91
N GLU A 40 -2.52 -29.85 -39.08
CA GLU A 40 -2.45 -29.81 -37.63
C GLU A 40 -0.98 -29.72 -37.22
N ILE A 41 -0.46 -28.53 -37.02
CA ILE A 41 0.69 -28.30 -36.17
C ILE A 41 0.12 -28.15 -34.76
N ASP A 42 0.39 -29.13 -33.90
CA ASP A 42 0.07 -29.11 -32.49
C ASP A 42 0.58 -27.78 -31.90
N GLU A 43 -0.34 -26.80 -31.80
CA GLU A 43 -0.15 -25.61 -31.04
C GLU A 43 -0.18 -26.03 -29.56
N ILE A 44 0.97 -26.08 -28.89
CA ILE A 44 1.03 -26.32 -27.46
C ILE A 44 0.50 -25.03 -26.79
N ILE A 45 -0.82 -24.88 -26.79
CA ILE A 45 -1.50 -24.03 -25.83
C ILE A 45 -1.40 -24.80 -24.53
N VAL A 46 -0.55 -24.32 -23.62
CA VAL A 46 -0.45 -24.84 -22.26
C VAL A 46 -1.81 -24.61 -21.61
N THR A 47 -2.70 -25.57 -21.62
CA THR A 47 -4.05 -25.50 -21.07
C THR A 47 -4.10 -26.30 -19.78
N GLY A 48 -4.59 -25.68 -18.70
CA GLY A 48 -4.77 -26.34 -17.41
C GLY A 48 -3.79 -25.87 -16.34
N ILE A 49 -4.18 -26.09 -15.07
CA ILE A 49 -3.40 -25.74 -13.89
C ILE A 49 -2.05 -26.48 -13.90
N ARG A 50 -2.09 -27.78 -14.17
CA ARG A 50 -0.89 -28.62 -14.20
C ARG A 50 0.13 -28.15 -15.23
N ALA A 51 -0.32 -27.86 -16.45
CA ALA A 51 0.56 -27.43 -17.54
C ALA A 51 1.16 -26.02 -17.29
N SER A 52 0.41 -25.11 -16.70
CA SER A 52 0.88 -23.78 -16.27
C SER A 52 1.96 -23.89 -15.19
N LEU A 53 1.77 -24.78 -14.20
CA LEU A 53 2.74 -25.04 -13.15
C LEU A 53 4.04 -25.64 -13.70
N GLN A 54 3.94 -26.56 -14.67
CA GLN A 54 5.09 -27.14 -15.33
C GLN A 54 5.91 -26.12 -16.11
N ASP A 55 5.25 -25.21 -16.86
CA ASP A 55 5.95 -24.13 -17.57
C ASP A 55 6.63 -23.17 -16.60
N ALA A 56 6.00 -22.80 -15.47
CA ALA A 56 6.61 -22.01 -14.41
C ALA A 56 7.85 -22.69 -13.81
N ILE A 57 7.78 -24.01 -13.54
CA ILE A 57 8.92 -24.83 -13.09
C ILE A 57 10.04 -24.81 -14.12
N ASN A 58 9.72 -25.00 -15.41
CA ASN A 58 10.71 -25.01 -16.48
C ASN A 58 11.41 -23.65 -16.64
N LYS A 59 10.67 -22.55 -16.57
CA LYS A 59 11.24 -21.19 -16.57
C LYS A 59 12.17 -20.97 -15.39
N LYS A 60 11.78 -21.40 -14.18
CA LYS A 60 12.64 -21.37 -12.99
C LYS A 60 13.90 -22.21 -13.17
N ARG A 61 13.76 -23.45 -13.67
CA ARG A 61 14.87 -24.39 -13.86
C ARG A 61 15.93 -23.86 -14.82
N ASN A 62 15.49 -23.18 -15.90
CA ASN A 62 16.37 -22.66 -16.97
C ASN A 62 16.91 -21.26 -16.68
N ALA A 63 16.43 -20.57 -15.63
CA ALA A 63 16.95 -19.27 -15.25
C ALA A 63 18.38 -19.38 -14.70
N GLU A 64 19.21 -18.35 -14.93
CA GLU A 64 20.58 -18.26 -14.39
C GLU A 64 20.59 -17.68 -12.97
N ASP A 65 19.60 -16.87 -12.62
CA ASP A 65 19.39 -16.25 -11.32
C ASP A 65 18.38 -17.04 -10.44
N ILE A 66 18.23 -16.61 -9.19
CA ILE A 66 17.20 -17.17 -8.29
C ILE A 66 15.92 -16.38 -8.50
N ARG A 67 14.95 -17.00 -9.16
CA ARG A 67 13.63 -16.41 -9.39
C ARG A 67 12.50 -17.42 -9.18
N ASP A 68 11.30 -16.87 -8.99
CA ASP A 68 10.05 -17.61 -9.05
C ASP A 68 9.15 -17.03 -10.13
N VAL A 69 8.32 -17.88 -10.73
CA VAL A 69 7.47 -17.51 -11.86
C VAL A 69 6.05 -18.02 -11.64
N ILE A 70 5.07 -17.19 -11.99
CA ILE A 70 3.66 -17.57 -12.10
C ILE A 70 3.20 -17.28 -13.53
N ASN A 71 2.56 -18.23 -14.19
CA ASN A 71 2.04 -18.04 -15.54
C ASN A 71 0.57 -17.58 -15.56
N ALA A 72 0.15 -16.97 -16.67
CA ALA A 72 -1.15 -16.35 -16.84
C ALA A 72 -2.35 -17.27 -16.62
N GLU A 73 -2.24 -18.53 -17.03
CA GLU A 73 -3.34 -19.47 -16.88
C GLU A 73 -3.65 -19.78 -15.42
N ASP A 74 -2.64 -19.71 -14.58
CA ASP A 74 -2.78 -19.86 -13.15
C ASP A 74 -3.34 -18.59 -12.50
N ILE A 75 -3.00 -17.43 -13.05
CA ILE A 75 -3.48 -16.13 -12.57
C ILE A 75 -5.00 -15.98 -12.77
N GLY A 76 -5.53 -16.39 -13.93
CA GLY A 76 -6.97 -16.25 -14.26
C GLY A 76 -7.89 -17.30 -13.65
N LYS A 77 -7.36 -18.37 -13.06
CA LYS A 77 -8.13 -19.50 -12.52
C LYS A 77 -8.35 -19.44 -11.01
N LEU A 78 -7.61 -18.60 -10.30
CA LEU A 78 -7.83 -18.29 -8.89
C LEU A 78 -8.76 -17.09 -8.74
N PRO A 79 -9.34 -16.89 -7.54
CA PRO A 79 -10.06 -15.67 -7.20
C PRO A 79 -9.13 -14.45 -7.08
N ASP A 80 -7.97 -14.46 -7.73
CA ASP A 80 -7.03 -13.35 -7.73
C ASP A 80 -7.64 -12.17 -8.48
N GLN A 81 -7.90 -11.09 -7.77
CA GLN A 81 -8.49 -9.89 -8.36
C GLN A 81 -7.41 -9.02 -8.98
N ASN A 82 -6.18 -9.10 -8.46
CA ASN A 82 -5.06 -8.30 -8.90
C ASN A 82 -3.73 -9.07 -8.79
N VAL A 83 -2.68 -8.42 -9.23
CA VAL A 83 -1.31 -8.95 -9.23
C VAL A 83 -0.79 -9.29 -7.82
N ALA A 84 -1.15 -8.52 -6.77
CA ALA A 84 -0.67 -8.79 -5.41
C ALA A 84 -1.21 -10.13 -4.88
N ASP A 85 -2.51 -10.39 -5.08
CA ASP A 85 -3.11 -11.66 -4.67
C ASP A 85 -2.44 -12.86 -5.37
N ALA A 86 -2.09 -12.70 -6.66
CA ALA A 86 -1.36 -13.74 -7.40
C ALA A 86 0.06 -13.96 -6.85
N LEU A 87 0.80 -12.88 -6.58
CA LEU A 87 2.18 -12.91 -6.09
C LEU A 87 2.30 -13.56 -4.70
N GLN A 88 1.25 -13.54 -3.88
CA GLN A 88 1.24 -14.16 -2.54
C GLN A 88 1.60 -15.66 -2.56
N ARG A 89 1.40 -16.34 -3.69
CA ARG A 89 1.75 -17.76 -3.86
C ARG A 89 3.24 -18.03 -4.02
N ILE A 90 4.03 -16.99 -4.24
CA ILE A 90 5.48 -17.09 -4.35
C ILE A 90 6.09 -17.12 -2.95
N THR A 91 7.05 -18.01 -2.74
CA THR A 91 7.80 -18.16 -1.49
C THR A 91 8.47 -16.82 -1.12
N GLY A 92 8.37 -16.42 0.15
CA GLY A 92 8.96 -15.17 0.63
C GLY A 92 8.17 -13.92 0.26
N VAL A 93 7.02 -14.04 -0.43
CA VAL A 93 6.14 -12.90 -0.72
C VAL A 93 5.05 -12.80 0.35
N GLN A 94 4.91 -11.61 0.91
CA GLN A 94 3.87 -11.23 1.85
C GLN A 94 3.09 -10.04 1.28
N ILE A 95 1.79 -9.97 1.56
CA ILE A 95 0.94 -8.88 1.07
C ILE A 95 0.26 -8.15 2.22
N GLY A 96 0.19 -6.81 2.11
CA GLY A 96 -0.72 -5.95 2.84
C GLY A 96 -2.08 -5.92 2.17
N ARG A 97 -3.16 -5.73 2.95
CA ARG A 97 -4.53 -5.75 2.44
C ARG A 97 -5.25 -4.44 2.72
N SER A 98 -6.12 -4.07 1.78
CA SER A 98 -7.06 -2.95 1.94
C SER A 98 -8.43 -3.41 1.48
N PHE A 99 -9.46 -3.24 2.31
CA PHE A 99 -10.80 -3.78 2.05
C PHE A 99 -10.81 -5.28 1.68
N GLY A 100 -9.95 -6.09 2.31
CA GLY A 100 -9.83 -7.53 2.05
C GLY A 100 -9.12 -7.91 0.75
N GLU A 101 -8.63 -6.95 -0.05
CA GLU A 101 -7.87 -7.16 -1.29
C GLU A 101 -6.38 -6.91 -1.07
N GLY A 102 -5.53 -7.70 -1.73
CA GLY A 102 -4.09 -7.47 -1.73
C GLY A 102 -3.74 -6.13 -2.37
N ASN A 103 -2.99 -5.29 -1.67
CA ASN A 103 -2.67 -3.94 -2.11
C ASN A 103 -1.16 -3.67 -2.17
N GLU A 104 -0.43 -4.09 -1.17
CA GLU A 104 1.02 -3.92 -1.05
C GLU A 104 1.72 -5.26 -1.11
N VAL A 105 2.94 -5.28 -1.65
CA VAL A 105 3.75 -6.49 -1.80
C VAL A 105 5.11 -6.26 -1.17
N SER A 106 5.47 -7.09 -0.19
CA SER A 106 6.82 -7.20 0.32
C SER A 106 7.43 -8.54 -0.07
N VAL A 107 8.70 -8.54 -0.43
CA VAL A 107 9.46 -9.77 -0.71
C VAL A 107 10.52 -9.94 0.35
N ARG A 108 10.44 -11.07 1.08
CA ARG A 108 11.31 -11.33 2.23
C ARG A 108 11.21 -10.23 3.29
N GLY A 109 9.97 -9.72 3.50
CA GLY A 109 9.70 -8.63 4.44
C GLY A 109 10.13 -7.23 3.99
N ILE A 110 10.52 -7.04 2.71
CA ILE A 110 11.01 -5.76 2.19
C ILE A 110 10.02 -5.21 1.18
N ALA A 111 9.45 -4.05 1.48
CA ALA A 111 8.52 -3.36 0.57
C ALA A 111 9.22 -2.62 -0.59
N ALA A 112 10.51 -2.32 -0.46
CA ALA A 112 11.29 -1.65 -1.50
C ALA A 112 11.58 -2.59 -2.68
N ASN A 113 10.56 -2.92 -3.46
CA ASN A 113 10.64 -3.72 -4.68
C ASN A 113 10.65 -2.84 -5.93
N ARG A 114 11.37 -3.29 -6.95
CA ARG A 114 11.29 -2.69 -8.27
C ARG A 114 10.21 -3.42 -9.08
N ILE A 115 9.26 -2.67 -9.65
CA ILE A 115 8.19 -3.24 -10.46
C ILE A 115 8.43 -2.83 -11.91
N GLU A 116 8.49 -3.82 -12.79
CA GLU A 116 8.73 -3.66 -14.22
C GLU A 116 7.60 -4.25 -15.04
N LEU A 117 7.26 -3.56 -16.12
CA LEU A 117 6.38 -4.05 -17.18
C LEU A 117 7.20 -4.26 -18.44
N ASN A 118 7.36 -5.52 -18.90
CA ASN A 118 8.23 -5.87 -20.03
C ASN A 118 9.66 -5.28 -19.90
N GLY A 119 10.23 -5.30 -18.69
CA GLY A 119 11.57 -4.78 -18.41
C GLY A 119 11.69 -3.26 -18.28
N GLN A 120 10.56 -2.55 -18.18
CA GLN A 120 10.51 -1.11 -17.93
C GLN A 120 9.89 -0.81 -16.57
N THR A 121 10.32 0.30 -15.95
CA THR A 121 9.68 0.75 -14.70
C THR A 121 8.21 1.01 -14.92
N GLN A 122 7.36 0.34 -14.16
CA GLN A 122 5.94 0.66 -14.12
C GLN A 122 5.72 1.93 -13.29
N VAL A 123 5.12 2.94 -13.94
CA VAL A 123 4.83 4.22 -13.32
C VAL A 123 3.53 4.11 -12.54
N GLY A 124 3.55 4.56 -11.26
CA GLY A 124 2.35 4.74 -10.45
C GLY A 124 1.66 6.08 -10.73
N THR A 125 0.42 6.22 -10.28
CA THR A 125 -0.36 7.47 -10.39
C THR A 125 0.15 8.57 -9.47
N GLY A 126 0.71 8.21 -8.29
CA GLY A 126 1.28 9.14 -7.32
C GLY A 126 2.72 9.55 -7.62
N ALA A 127 3.20 10.60 -6.93
CA ALA A 127 4.57 11.08 -7.01
C ALA A 127 5.53 10.12 -6.26
N SER A 128 5.57 8.86 -6.68
CA SER A 128 6.36 7.76 -6.12
C SER A 128 7.33 7.18 -7.15
N ARG A 129 8.32 6.40 -6.70
CA ARG A 129 9.32 5.80 -7.60
C ARG A 129 8.81 4.59 -8.36
N SER A 130 7.84 3.89 -7.82
CA SER A 130 7.18 2.76 -8.47
C SER A 130 5.72 2.70 -8.02
N ILE A 131 4.97 1.74 -8.53
CA ILE A 131 3.64 1.45 -8.00
C ILE A 131 3.78 1.05 -6.53
N SER A 132 3.04 1.70 -5.66
CA SER A 132 2.85 1.29 -4.27
C SER A 132 1.60 0.43 -4.09
N GLU A 133 0.62 0.57 -4.99
CA GLU A 133 -0.67 -0.12 -4.92
C GLU A 133 -0.90 -0.98 -6.15
N PHE A 134 -1.06 -2.30 -5.96
CA PHE A 134 -1.33 -3.26 -7.03
C PHE A 134 -2.82 -3.42 -7.35
N SER A 135 -3.69 -2.84 -6.54
CA SER A 135 -5.15 -2.92 -6.71
C SER A 135 -5.67 -2.38 -8.07
N GLY A 136 -4.88 -1.53 -8.71
CA GLY A 136 -5.16 -0.99 -10.05
C GLY A 136 -4.68 -1.86 -11.22
N LEU A 137 -4.03 -3.01 -10.97
CA LEU A 137 -3.46 -3.89 -11.99
C LEU A 137 -4.23 -5.20 -12.08
N PRO A 138 -5.20 -5.34 -13.02
CA PRO A 138 -5.91 -6.60 -13.24
C PRO A 138 -4.93 -7.71 -13.63
N ALA A 139 -5.06 -8.86 -13.00
CA ALA A 139 -4.15 -9.99 -13.22
C ALA A 139 -4.20 -10.53 -14.66
N GLU A 140 -5.34 -10.42 -15.33
CA GLU A 140 -5.57 -10.90 -16.70
C GLU A 140 -4.77 -10.15 -17.77
N MET A 141 -4.16 -9.02 -17.44
CA MET A 141 -3.33 -8.25 -18.39
C MET A 141 -1.98 -8.91 -18.68
N PHE A 142 -1.54 -9.84 -17.83
CA PHE A 142 -0.18 -10.37 -17.84
C PHE A 142 -0.14 -11.83 -18.29
N SER A 143 0.92 -12.21 -18.99
CA SER A 143 1.21 -13.58 -19.39
C SER A 143 2.03 -14.34 -18.36
N SER A 144 2.87 -13.64 -17.62
CA SER A 144 3.61 -14.19 -16.48
C SER A 144 4.03 -13.10 -15.52
N LEU A 145 4.21 -13.50 -14.26
CA LEU A 145 4.77 -12.69 -13.19
C LEU A 145 6.06 -13.35 -12.73
N GLU A 146 7.15 -12.60 -12.67
CA GLU A 146 8.45 -13.10 -12.22
C GLU A 146 8.93 -12.31 -11.01
N VAL A 147 9.41 -12.99 -9.99
CA VAL A 147 10.05 -12.38 -8.81
C VAL A 147 11.52 -12.77 -8.81
N ILE A 148 12.37 -11.86 -9.24
CA ILE A 148 13.83 -12.04 -9.33
C ILE A 148 14.42 -11.64 -7.99
N LYS A 149 14.92 -12.63 -7.24
CA LYS A 149 15.44 -12.45 -5.88
C LYS A 149 16.93 -12.11 -5.83
N THR A 150 17.70 -12.52 -6.86
CA THR A 150 19.13 -12.23 -6.98
C THR A 150 19.43 -11.53 -8.33
N PRO A 151 19.41 -10.18 -8.37
CA PRO A 151 19.60 -9.46 -9.63
C PRO A 151 21.02 -9.65 -10.20
N SER A 152 21.12 -9.78 -11.52
CA SER A 152 22.36 -9.72 -12.26
C SER A 152 22.77 -8.25 -12.57
N ALA A 153 23.97 -8.02 -13.10
CA ALA A 153 24.43 -6.68 -13.45
C ALA A 153 23.60 -6.01 -14.57
N LYS A 154 22.95 -6.80 -15.41
CA LYS A 154 22.05 -6.36 -16.49
C LYS A 154 20.76 -5.70 -15.93
N GLU A 155 20.31 -6.16 -14.78
CA GLU A 155 19.07 -5.71 -14.17
C GLU A 155 19.16 -4.26 -13.69
N THR A 156 18.07 -3.53 -13.86
CA THR A 156 18.01 -2.13 -13.39
C THR A 156 17.89 -2.09 -11.87
N GLU A 157 18.68 -1.26 -11.24
CA GLU A 157 18.71 -1.05 -9.79
C GLU A 157 17.40 -0.47 -9.25
N GLY A 158 17.14 -0.64 -7.94
CA GLY A 158 15.98 -0.06 -7.23
C GLY A 158 15.12 -1.05 -6.48
N GLY A 159 15.45 -2.36 -6.53
CA GLY A 159 14.76 -3.40 -5.76
C GLY A 159 15.68 -3.99 -4.69
N LEU A 160 15.38 -3.77 -3.41
CA LEU A 160 16.09 -4.40 -2.28
C LEU A 160 15.48 -5.76 -1.91
N GLY A 161 14.14 -5.86 -1.96
CA GLY A 161 13.42 -7.13 -1.78
C GLY A 161 13.64 -8.02 -2.98
N ALA A 162 13.14 -7.56 -4.12
CA ALA A 162 13.22 -8.24 -5.43
C ALA A 162 12.94 -7.27 -6.58
N ILE A 163 13.12 -7.77 -7.80
CA ILE A 163 12.53 -7.19 -9.01
C ILE A 163 11.28 -8.01 -9.35
N ILE A 164 10.12 -7.35 -9.39
CA ILE A 164 8.86 -7.95 -9.80
C ILE A 164 8.63 -7.56 -11.25
N ARG A 165 8.73 -8.54 -12.15
CA ARG A 165 8.57 -8.34 -13.58
C ARG A 165 7.22 -8.86 -14.03
N LEU A 166 6.42 -7.97 -14.61
CA LEU A 166 5.12 -8.23 -15.19
C LEU A 166 5.31 -8.37 -16.70
N ASN A 167 5.13 -9.55 -17.24
CA ASN A 167 5.28 -9.81 -18.66
C ASN A 167 3.91 -9.87 -19.34
N THR A 168 3.80 -9.37 -20.54
CA THR A 168 2.60 -9.46 -21.34
C THR A 168 2.84 -10.29 -22.60
N ARG A 169 1.77 -10.86 -23.15
CA ARG A 169 1.85 -11.64 -24.40
C ARG A 169 2.22 -10.72 -25.56
N LYS A 170 3.19 -11.14 -26.36
CA LYS A 170 3.48 -10.50 -27.65
C LYS A 170 2.71 -11.21 -28.76
N PRO A 171 2.29 -10.48 -29.82
CA PRO A 171 1.49 -11.10 -30.89
C PRO A 171 2.17 -12.27 -31.59
N LEU A 172 3.47 -12.20 -31.79
CA LEU A 172 4.25 -13.21 -32.55
C LEU A 172 4.88 -14.28 -31.66
N ASP A 173 4.55 -14.37 -30.34
CA ASP A 173 4.99 -15.47 -29.48
C ASP A 173 4.44 -16.81 -29.98
N GLN A 174 3.28 -16.79 -30.62
CA GLN A 174 2.72 -17.95 -31.34
C GLN A 174 3.22 -18.02 -32.79
N ARG A 175 3.42 -19.20 -33.30
CA ARG A 175 3.87 -19.43 -34.69
C ARG A 175 2.71 -19.36 -35.67
N GLY A 176 3.00 -18.95 -36.92
CA GLY A 176 2.05 -18.91 -38.03
C GLY A 176 1.14 -17.68 -38.03
N ALA A 177 0.38 -17.54 -39.13
CA ALA A 177 -0.70 -16.54 -39.26
C ALA A 177 -1.96 -17.05 -38.55
N GLY A 178 -2.80 -16.12 -38.04
CA GLY A 178 -4.07 -16.49 -37.43
C GLY A 178 -4.58 -15.46 -36.43
N SER A 179 -5.76 -15.72 -35.89
CA SER A 179 -6.39 -14.89 -34.87
C SER A 179 -6.73 -15.73 -33.64
N TYR A 180 -6.78 -15.06 -32.48
CA TYR A 180 -7.23 -15.64 -31.22
C TYR A 180 -7.95 -14.57 -30.43
N THR A 181 -9.11 -14.90 -29.89
CA THR A 181 -9.88 -13.99 -29.04
C THR A 181 -10.26 -14.70 -27.74
N ASN A 182 -10.06 -14.03 -26.63
CA ASN A 182 -10.50 -14.46 -25.30
C ASN A 182 -11.39 -13.37 -24.72
N ALA A 183 -12.61 -13.69 -24.33
CA ALA A 183 -13.56 -12.77 -23.72
C ALA A 183 -14.04 -13.32 -22.37
N LYS A 184 -14.12 -12.44 -21.36
CA LYS A 184 -14.59 -12.75 -20.01
C LYS A 184 -15.63 -11.72 -19.58
N ILE A 185 -16.71 -12.16 -18.98
CA ILE A 185 -17.65 -11.32 -18.26
C ILE A 185 -17.73 -11.82 -16.83
N GLU A 186 -17.88 -10.90 -15.88
CA GLU A 186 -17.97 -11.26 -14.46
C GLU A 186 -18.88 -10.32 -13.68
N ASN A 187 -19.32 -10.77 -12.52
CA ASN A 187 -20.03 -9.95 -11.55
C ASN A 187 -19.56 -10.30 -10.15
N MET A 188 -19.13 -9.29 -9.41
CA MET A 188 -18.61 -9.42 -8.06
C MET A 188 -19.66 -8.91 -7.08
N TYR A 189 -20.02 -9.74 -6.10
CA TYR A 189 -20.93 -9.43 -5.01
C TYR A 189 -20.16 -9.38 -3.69
N ALA A 190 -20.45 -8.40 -2.85
CA ALA A 190 -19.90 -8.23 -1.52
C ALA A 190 -21.00 -8.32 -0.47
N ASP A 191 -20.82 -9.16 0.54
CA ASP A 191 -21.89 -9.54 1.46
C ASP A 191 -22.29 -8.41 2.44
N ARG A 192 -21.31 -7.67 3.01
CA ARG A 192 -21.58 -6.56 3.93
C ARG A 192 -22.12 -5.32 3.24
N SER A 193 -21.58 -5.00 2.07
CA SER A 193 -22.12 -3.90 1.29
C SER A 193 -23.49 -4.21 0.70
N GLY A 194 -23.79 -5.52 0.48
CA GLY A 194 -25.00 -5.97 -0.19
C GLY A 194 -25.04 -5.62 -1.69
N ASP A 195 -23.95 -5.13 -2.23
CA ASP A 195 -23.84 -4.59 -3.58
C ASP A 195 -23.09 -5.52 -4.53
N SER A 196 -23.33 -5.36 -5.82
CA SER A 196 -22.57 -6.05 -6.86
C SER A 196 -22.00 -5.07 -7.88
N ALA A 197 -20.92 -5.48 -8.53
CA ALA A 197 -20.26 -4.68 -9.56
C ALA A 197 -19.89 -5.57 -10.76
N PRO A 198 -20.28 -5.19 -11.99
CA PRO A 198 -19.95 -5.92 -13.19
C PRO A 198 -18.51 -5.66 -13.62
N GLY A 199 -17.93 -6.64 -14.31
CA GLY A 199 -16.62 -6.56 -14.94
C GLY A 199 -16.52 -7.38 -16.20
N GLY A 200 -15.39 -7.27 -16.87
CA GLY A 200 -15.08 -8.11 -18.03
C GLY A 200 -13.82 -7.69 -18.76
N SER A 201 -13.34 -8.57 -19.62
CA SER A 201 -12.17 -8.33 -20.44
C SER A 201 -12.30 -8.93 -21.83
N VAL A 202 -11.62 -8.33 -22.80
CA VAL A 202 -11.46 -8.89 -24.14
C VAL A 202 -9.99 -8.78 -24.52
N TYR A 203 -9.38 -9.89 -24.83
CA TYR A 203 -8.06 -9.98 -25.46
C TYR A 203 -8.20 -10.52 -26.87
N HIS A 204 -7.65 -9.79 -27.85
CA HIS A 204 -7.63 -10.21 -29.24
C HIS A 204 -6.22 -10.10 -29.79
N THR A 205 -5.76 -11.11 -30.54
CA THR A 205 -4.52 -11.06 -31.30
C THR A 205 -4.76 -11.45 -32.74
N GLN A 206 -4.08 -10.78 -33.66
CA GLN A 206 -4.08 -11.07 -35.09
C GLN A 206 -2.66 -11.08 -35.62
N ARG A 207 -2.32 -12.07 -36.43
CA ARG A 207 -0.98 -12.32 -36.98
C ARG A 207 -1.03 -12.51 -38.49
N TRP A 208 -0.07 -11.95 -39.19
CA TRP A 208 0.10 -12.07 -40.64
C TRP A 208 1.52 -12.46 -40.99
N ASN A 209 1.67 -13.36 -41.95
CA ASN A 209 2.92 -13.55 -42.67
C ASN A 209 2.91 -12.59 -43.89
N LEU A 210 4.00 -11.86 -44.09
CA LEU A 210 4.11 -10.88 -45.17
C LEU A 210 4.76 -11.52 -46.39
N ASP A 211 4.38 -11.06 -47.56
CA ASP A 211 4.96 -11.52 -48.85
C ASP A 211 6.48 -11.22 -48.92
N SER A 212 6.96 -10.24 -48.14
CA SER A 212 8.36 -9.89 -48.00
C SER A 212 9.18 -10.86 -47.14
N GLY A 213 8.60 -11.94 -46.60
CA GLY A 213 9.23 -12.89 -45.71
C GLY A 213 9.14 -12.53 -44.22
N GLY A 214 8.73 -11.29 -43.88
CA GLY A 214 8.55 -10.87 -42.48
C GLY A 214 7.21 -11.29 -41.88
N ARG A 215 7.03 -11.04 -40.56
CA ARG A 215 5.79 -11.28 -39.84
C ARG A 215 5.31 -9.99 -39.17
N PHE A 216 4.02 -9.76 -39.15
CA PHE A 216 3.41 -8.67 -38.40
C PHE A 216 2.31 -9.20 -37.47
N GLY A 217 2.24 -8.65 -36.30
CA GLY A 217 1.23 -9.01 -35.33
C GLY A 217 0.73 -7.82 -34.52
N VAL A 218 -0.53 -7.92 -34.13
CA VAL A 218 -1.21 -6.93 -33.28
C VAL A 218 -1.93 -7.67 -32.18
N ASN A 219 -1.81 -7.19 -30.94
CA ASN A 219 -2.75 -7.57 -29.90
C ASN A 219 -3.43 -6.34 -29.28
N ILE A 220 -4.63 -6.55 -28.79
CA ILE A 220 -5.45 -5.58 -28.08
C ILE A 220 -6.00 -6.27 -26.84
N ASN A 221 -5.86 -5.63 -25.70
CA ASN A 221 -6.48 -6.03 -24.44
C ASN A 221 -7.27 -4.86 -23.86
N VAL A 222 -8.54 -5.10 -23.55
CA VAL A 222 -9.43 -4.14 -22.91
C VAL A 222 -10.00 -4.81 -21.66
N THR A 223 -9.89 -4.14 -20.51
CA THR A 223 -10.46 -4.62 -19.26
C THR A 223 -11.29 -3.53 -18.60
N HIS A 224 -12.35 -3.94 -17.94
CA HIS A 224 -13.16 -3.08 -17.09
C HIS A 224 -13.61 -3.90 -15.88
N ASN A 225 -13.17 -3.50 -14.68
CA ASN A 225 -13.46 -4.22 -13.44
C ASN A 225 -14.08 -3.26 -12.43
N GLY A 226 -15.31 -3.54 -12.05
CA GLY A 226 -16.00 -2.86 -10.97
C GLY A 226 -15.81 -3.62 -9.66
N ARG A 227 -15.75 -2.90 -8.54
CA ARG A 227 -15.75 -3.46 -7.20
C ARG A 227 -16.47 -2.52 -6.23
N LYS A 228 -17.39 -3.07 -5.47
CA LYS A 228 -17.98 -2.41 -4.32
C LYS A 228 -17.61 -3.18 -3.07
N ALA A 229 -17.20 -2.47 -2.04
CA ALA A 229 -16.75 -3.09 -0.81
C ALA A 229 -17.13 -2.23 0.40
N ARG A 230 -17.35 -2.89 1.53
CA ARG A 230 -17.53 -2.28 2.83
C ARG A 230 -16.54 -2.85 3.83
N GLN A 231 -15.95 -1.97 4.62
CA GLN A 231 -15.10 -2.31 5.74
C GLN A 231 -15.64 -1.62 6.98
N ASP A 232 -16.03 -2.42 7.96
CA ASP A 232 -16.39 -1.90 9.27
C ASP A 232 -15.20 -1.96 10.20
N TYR A 233 -15.04 -0.93 11.04
CA TYR A 233 -13.92 -0.94 11.97
C TYR A 233 -14.20 -0.23 13.30
N SER A 234 -13.49 -0.71 14.32
CA SER A 234 -13.21 0.01 15.56
C SER A 234 -11.70 0.27 15.63
N LEU A 235 -11.29 1.53 15.72
CA LEU A 235 -9.89 1.93 15.78
C LEU A 235 -9.63 2.86 16.96
N LEU A 236 -8.49 2.66 17.64
CA LEU A 236 -7.95 3.55 18.64
C LEU A 236 -6.69 4.25 18.07
N LYS A 237 -6.60 5.57 18.19
CA LYS A 237 -5.44 6.32 17.68
C LYS A 237 -4.13 6.02 18.41
N GLY A 238 -4.19 5.40 19.57
CA GLY A 238 -3.06 4.97 20.36
C GLY A 238 -3.32 5.02 21.86
N TRP A 239 -2.41 4.43 22.60
CA TRP A 239 -2.30 4.55 24.05
C TRP A 239 -1.17 5.51 24.35
N GLN A 240 -1.45 6.52 25.14
CA GLN A 240 -0.48 7.53 25.55
C GLN A 240 -0.08 7.32 27.01
N ALA A 241 1.21 7.29 27.27
CA ALA A 241 1.72 7.25 28.64
C ALA A 241 1.39 8.56 29.35
N GLN A 242 0.77 8.46 30.50
CA GLN A 242 0.49 9.57 31.39
C GLN A 242 0.95 9.23 32.79
N ASN A 243 1.51 10.23 33.47
CA ASN A 243 1.92 10.02 34.84
C ASN A 243 0.68 9.86 35.74
N GLN A 244 0.67 8.83 36.54
CA GLN A 244 -0.32 8.70 37.60
C GLN A 244 -0.15 9.87 38.56
N LEU A 245 -1.20 10.66 38.77
CA LEU A 245 -1.22 11.65 39.84
C LEU A 245 -1.12 10.94 41.19
N LYS A 246 0.08 10.92 41.76
CA LYS A 246 0.21 10.55 43.17
C LYS A 246 -0.46 11.60 44.03
N ASN A 247 -1.60 11.23 44.63
CA ASN A 247 -2.25 11.90 45.76
C ASN A 247 -2.40 13.42 45.71
N GLY A 248 -3.19 13.95 44.79
CA GLY A 248 -4.03 15.13 45.07
C GLY A 248 -3.40 16.48 45.39
N ASN A 249 -2.11 16.66 45.35
CA ASN A 249 -1.43 17.88 45.70
C ASN A 249 -0.71 18.51 44.52
N CYS A 250 -1.47 19.00 43.54
CA CYS A 250 -0.94 20.00 42.62
C CYS A 250 -1.09 21.38 43.22
N PRO A 251 -0.05 22.21 43.22
CA PRO A 251 -0.21 23.64 43.58
C PRO A 251 -1.23 24.28 42.64
N ALA A 252 -2.16 25.03 43.17
CA ALA A 252 -3.32 25.62 42.47
C ALA A 252 -2.98 26.55 41.28
N ASN A 253 -1.74 26.83 41.04
CA ASN A 253 -1.22 27.80 40.04
C ASN A 253 -0.44 27.15 38.88
N LEU A 254 -0.33 25.84 38.84
CA LEU A 254 0.40 25.15 37.78
C LEU A 254 -0.54 24.29 36.93
N ASN A 255 -0.73 24.70 35.69
CA ASN A 255 -1.50 23.96 34.71
C ASN A 255 -0.72 22.71 34.26
N GLY A 256 -1.05 21.54 34.80
CA GLY A 256 -0.43 20.28 34.44
C GLY A 256 0.85 19.96 35.20
N CYS A 257 0.80 19.99 36.51
CA CYS A 257 1.92 19.67 37.38
C CYS A 257 2.27 18.20 37.35
N GLN A 258 3.56 17.94 37.25
CA GLN A 258 4.12 16.65 37.55
C GLN A 258 5.53 16.82 38.08
N ASP A 259 5.64 16.78 39.39
CA ASP A 259 6.90 16.60 40.11
C ASP A 259 6.98 15.11 40.42
N LEU A 260 7.77 14.36 39.62
CA LEU A 260 7.81 12.89 39.68
C LEU A 260 8.65 12.36 40.82
N ASP A 261 9.66 13.10 41.26
CA ASP A 261 10.56 12.69 42.31
C ASP A 261 10.42 13.49 43.60
N GLY A 262 9.48 14.42 43.68
CA GLY A 262 9.23 15.25 44.86
C GLY A 262 10.26 16.34 45.07
N ASN A 263 11.07 16.70 44.08
CA ASN A 263 12.14 17.69 44.18
C ASN A 263 11.66 19.12 43.88
N GLY A 264 10.37 19.31 43.55
CA GLY A 264 9.77 20.60 43.24
C GLY A 264 9.93 21.02 41.78
N VAL A 265 10.51 20.18 40.93
CA VAL A 265 10.65 20.37 39.49
C VAL A 265 9.57 19.55 38.79
N ILE A 266 8.89 20.15 37.80
CA ILE A 266 7.87 19.47 37.03
C ILE A 266 8.57 18.74 35.90
N GLU A 267 8.53 17.39 35.94
CA GLU A 267 9.16 16.56 34.94
C GLU A 267 8.11 15.91 34.03
N ASN A 268 8.18 16.21 32.74
CA ASN A 268 7.47 15.44 31.73
C ASN A 268 8.36 14.28 31.29
N PHE A 269 8.31 13.14 31.97
CA PHE A 269 9.09 11.93 31.68
C PHE A 269 10.62 12.14 31.63
N VAL A 270 11.40 11.26 32.14
CA VAL A 270 12.85 11.26 31.91
C VAL A 270 13.06 10.82 30.45
N THR A 271 13.49 11.74 29.63
CA THR A 271 13.89 11.47 28.25
C THR A 271 15.40 11.46 28.13
N ASN A 272 15.96 10.53 27.34
CA ASN A 272 17.35 10.62 26.95
C ASN A 272 17.62 11.76 25.94
N ALA A 273 18.86 11.95 25.50
CA ALA A 273 19.23 12.96 24.51
C ALA A 273 18.50 12.82 23.18
N ASP A 274 17.96 11.64 22.87
CA ASP A 274 17.21 11.32 21.65
C ASP A 274 15.70 11.51 21.80
N GLY A 275 15.23 12.01 22.96
CA GLY A 275 13.82 12.24 23.24
C GLY A 275 13.01 10.98 23.60
N GLN A 276 13.68 9.85 23.83
CA GLN A 276 13.03 8.62 24.26
C GLN A 276 12.77 8.65 25.77
N ILE A 277 11.60 8.16 26.19
CA ILE A 277 11.24 8.02 27.59
C ILE A 277 12.05 6.86 28.19
N THR A 278 12.90 7.14 29.16
CA THR A 278 13.79 6.13 29.77
C THR A 278 13.25 5.55 31.08
N ASP A 279 12.24 6.19 31.68
CA ASP A 279 11.60 5.69 32.91
C ASP A 279 10.07 5.74 32.75
N LEU A 280 9.47 4.54 32.68
CA LEU A 280 8.02 4.32 32.58
C LEU A 280 7.42 3.80 33.90
N ASN A 281 8.22 3.62 34.95
CA ASN A 281 7.84 2.83 36.13
C ASN A 281 6.58 3.33 36.85
N ASP A 282 6.18 4.59 36.66
CA ASP A 282 5.00 5.19 37.27
C ASP A 282 3.96 5.72 36.24
N ALA A 283 4.21 5.55 34.93
CA ALA A 283 3.29 6.04 33.91
C ALA A 283 2.17 5.05 33.63
N ALA A 284 0.92 5.53 33.63
CA ALA A 284 -0.23 4.77 33.15
C ALA A 284 -0.45 5.05 31.64
N PHE A 285 -0.70 4.00 30.88
CA PHE A 285 -1.14 4.13 29.49
C PHE A 285 -2.66 4.29 29.45
N VAL A 286 -3.11 5.40 28.86
CA VAL A 286 -4.53 5.72 28.70
C VAL A 286 -4.91 5.78 27.22
N PRO A 287 -6.15 5.41 26.85
CA PRO A 287 -6.57 5.45 25.45
C PRO A 287 -6.71 6.92 24.97
N MET A 288 -6.38 7.19 23.70
CA MET A 288 -6.46 8.53 23.13
C MET A 288 -7.84 8.86 22.54
N GLN A 289 -8.18 8.24 21.44
CA GLN A 289 -9.43 8.46 20.73
C GLN A 289 -9.85 7.17 20.04
N THR A 290 -11.08 6.75 20.25
CA THR A 290 -11.68 5.65 19.48
C THR A 290 -12.48 6.18 18.31
N ALA A 291 -12.55 5.40 17.25
CA ALA A 291 -13.40 5.61 16.09
C ALA A 291 -14.12 4.31 15.75
N PHE A 292 -15.42 4.43 15.49
CA PHE A 292 -16.23 3.34 14.94
C PHE A 292 -16.79 3.80 13.61
N ALA A 293 -16.63 3.01 12.56
CA ALA A 293 -17.03 3.45 11.23
C ALA A 293 -17.45 2.32 10.31
N ALA A 294 -18.36 2.65 9.42
CA ALA A 294 -18.61 1.93 8.18
C ALA A 294 -17.96 2.71 7.03
N ASN A 295 -17.02 2.07 6.35
CA ASN A 295 -16.25 2.63 5.25
C ASN A 295 -16.62 1.90 3.96
N LEU A 296 -17.15 2.60 2.98
CA LEU A 296 -17.58 2.04 1.70
C LEU A 296 -16.65 2.48 0.60
N GLN A 297 -16.38 1.59 -0.32
CA GLN A 297 -15.59 1.86 -1.51
C GLN A 297 -16.36 1.40 -2.75
N ASP A 298 -16.56 2.31 -3.70
CA ASP A 298 -17.00 2.00 -5.05
C ASP A 298 -15.84 2.31 -5.98
N ARG A 299 -15.29 1.28 -6.65
CA ARG A 299 -14.10 1.38 -7.49
C ARG A 299 -14.34 0.78 -8.86
N THR A 300 -13.86 1.47 -9.87
CA THR A 300 -13.76 0.95 -11.23
C THR A 300 -12.34 1.10 -11.76
N ASN A 301 -11.82 0.04 -12.37
CA ASN A 301 -10.55 0.04 -13.08
C ASN A 301 -10.80 -0.30 -14.54
N SER A 302 -10.41 0.59 -15.43
CA SER A 302 -10.52 0.37 -16.89
C SER A 302 -9.13 0.45 -17.49
N SER A 303 -8.78 -0.50 -18.36
CA SER A 303 -7.51 -0.43 -19.06
C SER A 303 -7.63 -0.81 -20.53
N PHE A 304 -6.81 -0.15 -21.31
CA PHE A 304 -6.57 -0.45 -22.72
C PHE A 304 -5.07 -0.70 -22.91
N ARG A 305 -4.74 -1.78 -23.59
CA ARG A 305 -3.39 -2.09 -24.00
C ARG A 305 -3.37 -2.57 -25.43
N SER A 306 -2.35 -2.17 -26.17
CA SER A 306 -2.07 -2.68 -27.52
C SER A 306 -0.57 -2.89 -27.69
N THR A 307 -0.19 -4.01 -28.31
CA THR A 307 1.17 -4.30 -28.73
C THR A 307 1.18 -4.52 -30.22
N LEU A 308 2.01 -3.76 -30.93
CA LEU A 308 2.33 -3.97 -32.34
C LEU A 308 3.71 -4.60 -32.42
N GLN A 309 3.84 -5.70 -33.14
CA GLN A 309 5.11 -6.39 -33.34
C GLN A 309 5.37 -6.61 -34.82
N TYR A 310 6.56 -6.24 -35.25
CA TYR A 310 7.02 -6.43 -36.63
C TYR A 310 8.38 -7.12 -36.63
N GLN A 311 8.39 -8.34 -37.14
CA GLN A 311 9.61 -9.08 -37.36
C GLN A 311 9.96 -9.01 -38.85
N THR A 312 11.15 -8.47 -39.15
CA THR A 312 11.66 -8.37 -40.54
C THR A 312 12.21 -9.73 -40.99
N ASP A 313 12.47 -9.83 -42.29
CA ASP A 313 13.07 -11.02 -42.91
C ASP A 313 14.54 -11.27 -42.43
N ASP A 314 15.27 -10.19 -42.09
CA ASP A 314 16.61 -10.26 -41.54
C ASP A 314 16.64 -10.58 -40.01
N GLY A 315 15.49 -10.89 -39.42
CA GLY A 315 15.37 -11.29 -38.02
C GLY A 315 15.26 -10.13 -37.01
N SER A 316 15.23 -8.86 -37.46
CA SER A 316 15.03 -7.74 -36.53
C SER A 316 13.58 -7.77 -36.00
N ASP A 317 13.42 -7.70 -34.67
CA ASP A 317 12.14 -7.71 -33.97
C ASP A 317 11.84 -6.32 -33.37
N TRP A 318 10.79 -5.66 -33.90
CA TRP A 318 10.34 -4.37 -33.41
C TRP A 318 9.03 -4.54 -32.63
N VAL A 319 8.99 -4.02 -31.42
CA VAL A 319 7.79 -4.07 -30.56
C VAL A 319 7.45 -2.67 -30.09
N LEU A 320 6.22 -2.24 -30.36
CA LEU A 320 5.62 -1.03 -29.81
C LEU A 320 4.52 -1.41 -28.83
N ASP A 321 4.79 -1.19 -27.55
CA ASP A 321 3.82 -1.38 -26.45
C ASP A 321 3.18 -0.03 -26.09
N MET A 322 1.86 -0.03 -25.93
CA MET A 322 1.06 1.12 -25.53
C MET A 322 0.06 0.69 -24.48
N SER A 323 -0.03 1.39 -23.36
CA SER A 323 -1.09 1.13 -22.38
C SER A 323 -1.63 2.42 -21.78
N ARG A 324 -2.93 2.39 -21.45
CA ARG A 324 -3.61 3.39 -20.64
C ARG A 324 -4.51 2.69 -19.64
N SER A 325 -4.37 3.04 -18.37
CA SER A 325 -5.23 2.54 -17.29
C SER A 325 -5.83 3.71 -16.53
N GLU A 326 -7.10 3.61 -16.22
CA GLU A 326 -7.86 4.58 -15.45
C GLU A 326 -8.45 3.86 -14.24
N ALA A 327 -8.22 4.43 -13.05
CA ALA A 327 -8.76 3.96 -11.79
C ALA A 327 -9.62 5.07 -11.19
N GLU A 328 -10.87 4.79 -10.98
CA GLU A 328 -11.80 5.65 -10.27
C GLU A 328 -12.17 4.99 -8.94
N ARG A 329 -12.13 5.75 -7.85
CA ARG A 329 -12.54 5.29 -6.53
C ARG A 329 -13.39 6.35 -5.85
N ARG A 330 -14.47 5.91 -5.25
CA ARG A 330 -15.42 6.77 -4.56
C ARG A 330 -15.62 6.23 -3.16
N ASP A 331 -14.72 6.64 -2.24
CA ASP A 331 -14.78 6.25 -0.86
C ASP A 331 -15.83 7.09 -0.12
N GLN A 332 -16.56 6.44 0.77
CA GLN A 332 -17.58 7.05 1.62
C GLN A 332 -17.44 6.49 3.02
N ARG A 333 -17.48 7.34 4.03
CA ARG A 333 -17.37 6.90 5.42
C ARG A 333 -18.38 7.60 6.30
N TYR A 334 -19.01 6.81 7.17
CA TYR A 334 -19.77 7.25 8.30
C TYR A 334 -19.06 6.81 9.57
N GLN A 335 -18.80 7.74 10.46
CA GLN A 335 -17.96 7.50 11.64
C GLN A 335 -18.46 8.31 12.82
N TYR A 336 -18.39 7.72 14.01
CA TYR A 336 -18.32 8.50 15.23
C TYR A 336 -16.98 8.27 15.93
N THR A 337 -16.51 9.30 16.62
CA THR A 337 -15.28 9.24 17.40
C THR A 337 -15.52 9.72 18.81
N THR A 338 -14.83 9.08 19.74
CA THR A 338 -14.85 9.43 21.13
C THR A 338 -13.42 9.72 21.58
N SER A 339 -13.19 10.96 22.04
CA SER A 339 -11.86 11.39 22.48
C SER A 339 -11.74 11.25 23.98
N PHE A 340 -10.80 10.40 24.41
CA PHE A 340 -10.37 10.29 25.81
C PHE A 340 -9.30 11.31 26.17
N ASN A 341 -8.58 11.81 25.14
CA ASN A 341 -7.52 12.78 25.28
C ASN A 341 -7.97 14.10 24.63
N SER A 342 -8.74 14.86 25.35
CA SER A 342 -8.75 16.28 25.08
C SER A 342 -7.54 16.91 25.79
N ARG A 343 -7.19 18.19 25.48
CA ARG A 343 -6.22 19.00 26.24
C ARG A 343 -6.38 18.91 27.76
N GLN A 344 -7.38 18.27 28.23
CA GLN A 344 -7.89 18.17 29.60
C GLN A 344 -7.39 16.95 30.34
N LEU A 345 -6.92 15.89 29.67
CA LEU A 345 -6.29 14.75 30.33
C LEU A 345 -4.96 15.16 31.00
N ASN A 346 -4.35 16.25 30.54
CA ASN A 346 -3.20 16.86 31.22
C ASN A 346 -3.56 17.60 32.52
N ARG A 347 -4.82 17.79 32.85
CA ARG A 347 -5.20 18.67 33.98
C ARG A 347 -5.78 17.95 35.19
N ASP A 348 -6.50 16.88 35.08
CA ASP A 348 -7.08 16.13 36.21
C ASP A 348 -7.81 14.88 35.70
N TYR A 349 -7.08 13.91 35.20
CA TYR A 349 -7.67 12.60 34.87
C TYR A 349 -8.12 11.94 36.17
N ARG A 350 -9.34 12.20 36.57
CA ARG A 350 -10.04 11.41 37.58
C ARG A 350 -11.04 10.51 36.88
N GLY A 351 -10.53 9.36 36.39
CA GLY A 351 -11.41 8.27 36.07
C GLY A 351 -11.98 7.67 37.36
N GLU A 352 -13.26 7.42 37.38
CA GLU A 352 -13.90 6.60 38.43
C GLU A 352 -13.85 5.14 37.96
N ASP A 353 -13.72 4.20 38.91
CA ASP A 353 -13.69 2.76 38.66
C ASP A 353 -12.61 2.29 37.67
N MET A 354 -11.46 2.98 37.66
CA MET A 354 -10.35 2.66 36.76
C MET A 354 -9.74 1.30 37.10
N VAL A 355 -9.61 0.46 36.05
CA VAL A 355 -8.97 -0.85 36.10
C VAL A 355 -7.67 -0.81 35.33
N TYR A 356 -6.57 -1.07 36.00
CA TYR A 356 -5.24 -1.13 35.40
C TYR A 356 -4.73 -2.57 35.29
N THR A 357 -4.04 -2.88 34.24
CA THR A 357 -3.30 -4.13 34.08
C THR A 357 -1.96 -4.10 34.81
N ALA A 358 -1.26 -5.23 34.86
CA ALA A 358 0.09 -5.31 35.42
C ALA A 358 1.11 -4.41 34.68
N ASN A 359 0.82 -4.07 33.41
CA ASN A 359 1.64 -3.17 32.59
C ASN A 359 1.16 -1.72 32.63
N ASN A 360 0.46 -1.31 33.67
CA ASN A 360 -0.08 0.03 33.88
C ASN A 360 -0.96 0.55 32.74
N THR A 361 -1.70 -0.34 32.03
CA THR A 361 -2.66 0.04 31.01
C THR A 361 -4.03 0.22 31.65
N ALA A 362 -4.62 1.42 31.52
CA ALA A 362 -5.96 1.74 32.00
C ALA A 362 -7.02 1.09 31.10
N ILE A 363 -7.28 -0.21 31.29
CA ILE A 363 -8.02 -1.06 30.37
C ILE A 363 -9.54 -0.91 30.48
N ALA A 364 -10.05 -0.41 31.59
CA ALA A 364 -11.46 -0.10 31.78
C ALA A 364 -11.64 1.06 32.78
N GLY A 365 -12.78 1.74 32.69
CA GLY A 365 -13.12 2.83 33.59
C GLY A 365 -14.18 3.78 33.06
N THR A 366 -14.45 4.81 33.82
CA THR A 366 -15.33 5.90 33.42
C THR A 366 -14.55 7.20 33.34
N VAL A 367 -14.59 7.88 32.20
CA VAL A 367 -13.98 9.20 32.00
C VAL A 367 -15.04 10.24 31.82
N GLY A 368 -14.86 11.36 32.44
CA GLY A 368 -15.81 12.46 32.40
C GLY A 368 -15.23 13.77 32.90
N ALA A 369 -16.03 14.82 32.79
CA ALA A 369 -15.59 16.18 32.82
C ALA A 369 -15.85 16.87 34.15
N ILE A 370 -15.38 16.34 35.31
CA ILE A 370 -15.41 17.14 36.53
C ILE A 370 -14.01 17.38 37.07
N LYS A 371 -13.65 18.66 37.20
CA LYS A 371 -12.47 19.05 37.95
C LYS A 371 -12.68 18.75 39.45
N ALA A 372 -11.57 18.53 40.16
CA ALA A 372 -11.54 18.35 41.60
C ALA A 372 -12.24 19.47 42.39
N ASN A 373 -12.41 20.64 41.80
CA ASN A 373 -13.09 21.82 42.41
C ASN A 373 -14.60 21.83 42.10
N GLY A 374 -15.18 20.82 41.48
CA GLY A 374 -16.59 20.75 41.12
C GLY A 374 -17.00 21.52 39.87
N GLN A 375 -16.06 22.19 39.19
CA GLN A 375 -16.34 22.84 37.90
C GLN A 375 -16.37 21.80 36.79
N THR A 376 -17.34 21.93 35.86
CA THR A 376 -17.38 21.18 34.65
C THR A 376 -16.27 21.64 33.70
N ASP A 377 -15.36 20.77 33.32
CA ASP A 377 -14.44 21.05 32.22
C ASP A 377 -15.11 20.68 30.87
N ARG A 378 -14.51 21.12 29.78
CA ARG A 378 -14.93 20.72 28.42
C ARG A 378 -14.76 19.20 28.30
N GLY A 379 -15.84 18.44 28.35
CA GLY A 379 -15.82 16.99 28.50
C GLY A 379 -15.22 16.22 27.32
N THR A 380 -15.33 14.94 27.44
CA THR A 380 -14.96 13.99 26.36
C THR A 380 -15.75 14.32 25.10
N GLY A 381 -15.05 14.60 24.00
CA GLY A 381 -15.73 14.93 22.73
C GLY A 381 -16.30 13.67 22.09
N LEU A 382 -17.61 13.69 21.78
CA LEU A 382 -18.18 12.79 20.78
C LEU A 382 -18.31 13.57 19.47
N ASN A 383 -17.70 13.08 18.40
CA ASN A 383 -17.81 13.68 17.10
C ASN A 383 -18.45 12.69 16.12
N ILE A 384 -19.38 13.19 15.34
CA ILE A 384 -19.95 12.47 14.19
C ILE A 384 -19.31 13.04 12.93
N GLN A 385 -18.84 12.19 12.05
CA GLN A 385 -18.20 12.62 10.81
C GLN A 385 -18.73 11.80 9.65
N ALA A 386 -19.06 12.50 8.57
CA ALA A 386 -19.23 11.88 7.26
C ALA A 386 -18.11 12.39 6.34
N SER A 387 -17.62 11.54 5.48
CA SER A 387 -16.61 11.92 4.50
C SER A 387 -16.82 11.27 3.15
N ARG A 388 -16.35 11.96 2.12
CA ARG A 388 -16.20 11.48 0.75
C ARG A 388 -14.78 11.73 0.28
N ALA A 389 -14.20 10.73 -0.39
CA ALA A 389 -12.86 10.83 -0.95
C ALA A 389 -12.85 10.28 -2.39
N PRO A 390 -13.35 11.07 -3.36
CA PRO A 390 -13.19 10.72 -4.77
C PRO A 390 -11.72 10.69 -5.15
N TYR A 391 -11.32 9.64 -5.82
CA TYR A 391 -9.99 9.47 -6.39
C TYR A 391 -10.13 9.15 -7.88
N ASP A 392 -9.37 9.86 -8.69
CA ASP A 392 -9.24 9.62 -10.13
C ASP A 392 -7.76 9.49 -10.46
N GLY A 393 -7.35 8.33 -10.94
CA GLY A 393 -5.98 8.01 -11.30
C GLY A 393 -5.86 7.57 -12.75
N THR A 394 -4.83 8.02 -13.45
CA THR A 394 -4.56 7.61 -14.84
C THR A 394 -3.08 7.27 -14.99
N THR A 395 -2.78 6.15 -15.63
CA THR A 395 -1.43 5.84 -16.10
C THR A 395 -1.42 5.64 -17.60
N THR A 396 -0.38 6.18 -18.25
CA THR A 396 -0.16 6.02 -19.69
C THR A 396 1.29 5.63 -19.93
N THR A 397 1.53 4.57 -20.69
CA THR A 397 2.88 4.13 -21.03
C THR A 397 3.04 3.87 -22.52
N PHE A 398 4.22 4.18 -23.03
CA PHE A 398 4.67 3.87 -24.39
C PHE A 398 6.06 3.30 -24.32
N ALA A 399 6.31 2.23 -25.08
CA ALA A 399 7.65 1.68 -25.23
C ALA A 399 7.87 1.15 -26.63
N LEU A 400 8.97 1.58 -27.23
CA LEU A 400 9.46 1.05 -28.48
C LEU A 400 10.75 0.28 -28.20
N SER A 401 10.77 -1.00 -28.54
CA SER A 401 11.97 -1.84 -28.45
C SER A 401 12.32 -2.45 -29.81
N ASN A 402 13.60 -2.72 -29.97
CA ASN A 402 14.15 -3.42 -31.11
C ASN A 402 15.19 -4.42 -30.63
N ASP A 403 15.02 -5.66 -31.06
CA ASP A 403 16.01 -6.73 -30.93
C ASP A 403 16.55 -7.06 -32.32
N ARG A 404 17.88 -7.01 -32.47
CA ARG A 404 18.52 -7.19 -33.75
C ARG A 404 19.89 -7.86 -33.66
N GLN A 405 20.08 -8.86 -34.49
CA GLN A 405 21.38 -9.46 -34.72
C GLN A 405 22.23 -8.56 -35.61
N LEU A 406 23.34 -8.03 -35.08
CA LEU A 406 24.27 -7.15 -35.81
C LEU A 406 25.34 -7.92 -36.57
N SER A 407 25.72 -9.11 -36.06
CA SER A 407 26.61 -10.06 -36.69
C SER A 407 26.33 -11.45 -36.16
N ASP A 408 27.01 -12.46 -36.71
CA ASP A 408 26.86 -13.87 -36.25
C ASP A 408 27.08 -14.05 -34.74
N ARG A 409 27.76 -13.11 -34.09
CA ARG A 409 28.10 -13.17 -32.64
C ARG A 409 27.62 -12.00 -31.80
N LEU A 410 26.99 -11.01 -32.40
CA LEU A 410 26.61 -9.79 -31.69
C LEU A 410 25.16 -9.48 -31.92
N THR A 411 24.39 -9.54 -30.84
CA THR A 411 22.98 -9.11 -30.75
C THR A 411 22.89 -7.80 -30.00
N MET A 412 22.00 -6.92 -30.44
CA MET A 412 21.70 -5.63 -29.81
C MET A 412 20.20 -5.57 -29.45
N PHE A 413 19.93 -5.25 -28.21
CA PHE A 413 18.59 -4.85 -27.76
C PHE A 413 18.59 -3.35 -27.44
N SER A 414 17.60 -2.62 -27.94
CA SER A 414 17.40 -1.22 -27.60
C SER A 414 15.95 -0.95 -27.19
N GLN A 415 15.74 -0.01 -26.27
CA GLN A 415 14.42 0.34 -25.81
C GLN A 415 14.33 1.80 -25.39
N ALA A 416 13.32 2.51 -25.93
CA ALA A 416 12.93 3.85 -25.52
C ALA A 416 11.54 3.78 -24.85
N ALA A 417 11.42 4.35 -23.66
CA ALA A 417 10.22 4.27 -22.84
C ALA A 417 9.79 5.63 -22.32
N TYR A 418 8.48 5.82 -22.26
CA TYR A 418 7.81 6.95 -21.65
C TYR A 418 6.65 6.46 -20.78
N GLY A 419 6.60 6.91 -19.55
CA GLY A 419 5.50 6.67 -18.63
C GLY A 419 5.00 7.97 -17.99
N LYS A 420 3.69 8.12 -17.86
CA LYS A 420 3.05 9.22 -17.13
C LYS A 420 1.98 8.66 -16.23
N GLY A 421 2.01 9.04 -14.96
CA GLY A 421 0.97 8.77 -13.97
C GLY A 421 0.44 10.07 -13.41
N GLU A 422 -0.88 10.18 -13.27
CA GLU A 422 -1.58 11.34 -12.72
C GLU A 422 -2.63 10.85 -11.74
N GLN A 423 -2.79 11.54 -10.63
CA GLN A 423 -3.92 11.33 -9.72
C GLN A 423 -4.46 12.64 -9.18
N MET A 424 -5.77 12.62 -8.95
CA MET A 424 -6.49 13.62 -8.19
C MET A 424 -7.24 12.91 -7.07
N ASN A 425 -7.07 13.37 -5.86
CA ASN A 425 -7.73 12.85 -4.68
C ASN A 425 -8.43 14.00 -3.96
N ASP A 426 -9.74 14.07 -4.10
CA ASP A 426 -10.55 15.03 -3.37
C ASP A 426 -10.85 14.47 -1.99
N GLN A 427 -10.79 15.30 -0.97
CA GLN A 427 -11.24 14.97 0.38
C GLN A 427 -12.26 16.01 0.83
N ILE A 428 -13.44 15.52 1.12
CA ILE A 428 -14.53 16.33 1.64
C ILE A 428 -15.06 15.65 2.90
N TYR A 429 -15.04 16.34 4.02
CA TYR A 429 -15.69 15.82 5.22
C TYR A 429 -16.41 16.94 5.99
N ALA A 430 -17.50 16.55 6.64
CA ALA A 430 -18.19 17.37 7.60
C ALA A 430 -18.17 16.68 8.97
N THR A 431 -17.89 17.43 10.00
CA THR A 431 -17.81 16.97 11.38
C THR A 431 -18.83 17.73 12.23
N ALA A 432 -19.63 16.99 12.99
CA ALA A 432 -20.48 17.55 14.01
C ALA A 432 -20.03 17.08 15.39
N VAL A 433 -20.08 17.96 16.37
CA VAL A 433 -19.79 17.65 17.78
C VAL A 433 -21.08 17.55 18.58
N HIS A 434 -21.10 16.64 19.56
CA HIS A 434 -22.20 16.60 20.50
C HIS A 434 -22.13 17.74 21.50
N GLY A 435 -23.21 18.50 21.61
CA GLY A 435 -23.55 19.18 22.85
C GLY A 435 -23.17 20.65 22.98
N VAL A 436 -23.91 21.25 23.90
CA VAL A 436 -23.53 22.49 24.60
C VAL A 436 -22.46 22.13 25.63
N PHE A 437 -21.44 22.93 25.79
CA PHE A 437 -20.29 22.70 26.71
C PHE A 437 -20.64 22.28 28.15
N SER A 438 -21.89 22.38 28.56
CA SER A 438 -22.40 22.05 29.90
C SER A 438 -23.02 20.64 30.04
N GLN A 439 -23.19 19.91 28.94
CA GLN A 439 -23.89 18.63 28.94
C GLN A 439 -23.05 17.51 28.25
N LEU A 440 -21.74 17.57 28.37
CA LEU A 440 -20.89 16.59 27.72
C LEU A 440 -20.97 15.21 28.37
N PRO A 441 -21.06 14.15 27.56
CA PRO A 441 -21.25 12.81 28.10
C PRO A 441 -20.03 12.30 28.88
N PHE A 442 -20.29 11.54 29.91
CA PHE A 442 -19.34 10.61 30.45
C PHE A 442 -19.18 9.45 29.47
N ILE A 443 -17.97 8.89 29.43
CA ILE A 443 -17.68 7.70 28.65
C ILE A 443 -17.27 6.60 29.60
N GLN A 444 -18.06 5.57 29.66
CA GLN A 444 -17.67 4.31 30.25
C GLN A 444 -17.03 3.45 29.15
N TYR A 445 -15.85 2.93 29.42
CA TYR A 445 -15.15 2.09 28.48
C TYR A 445 -14.63 0.81 29.12
N ASP A 446 -14.57 -0.25 28.31
CA ASP A 446 -13.99 -1.53 28.71
C ASP A 446 -13.37 -2.22 27.46
N PHE A 447 -12.07 -2.50 27.54
CA PHE A 447 -11.33 -3.19 26.48
C PHE A 447 -11.16 -4.70 26.77
N ARG A 448 -11.79 -5.24 27.81
CA ARG A 448 -11.59 -6.62 28.25
C ARG A 448 -12.54 -7.58 27.59
N GLY A 449 -12.02 -8.71 27.10
CA GLY A 449 -12.78 -9.91 26.74
C GLY A 449 -13.74 -9.77 25.56
N THR A 450 -13.65 -8.70 24.77
CA THR A 450 -14.49 -8.45 23.59
C THR A 450 -13.62 -8.23 22.36
N ASP A 451 -14.20 -8.44 21.15
CA ASP A 451 -13.51 -8.18 19.88
C ASP A 451 -13.24 -6.70 19.66
N VAL A 452 -14.19 -5.85 20.04
CA VAL A 452 -14.09 -4.39 20.02
C VAL A 452 -14.36 -3.85 21.43
N PRO A 453 -13.80 -2.69 21.79
CA PRO A 453 -14.02 -2.12 23.11
C PRO A 453 -15.50 -1.75 23.31
N SER A 454 -16.02 -1.99 24.50
CA SER A 454 -17.29 -1.43 24.92
C SER A 454 -17.10 0.06 25.21
N ILE A 455 -17.78 0.92 24.46
CA ILE A 455 -17.71 2.39 24.59
C ILE A 455 -19.13 2.93 24.75
N ILE A 456 -19.49 3.25 25.98
CA ILE A 456 -20.84 3.68 26.32
C ILE A 456 -20.81 5.14 26.73
N PRO A 457 -21.22 6.07 25.84
CA PRO A 457 -21.40 7.45 26.21
C PRO A 457 -22.69 7.61 27.02
N ASN A 458 -22.59 8.22 28.18
CA ASN A 458 -23.73 8.46 29.10
C ASN A 458 -23.96 9.95 29.25
N GLN A 459 -25.22 10.36 29.42
CA GLN A 459 -25.57 11.75 29.75
C GLN A 459 -25.47 11.97 31.26
N ARG A 460 -24.95 13.13 31.65
CA ARG A 460 -24.94 13.54 33.05
C ARG A 460 -26.17 14.35 33.38
N THR A 461 -26.90 13.94 34.40
CA THR A 461 -27.87 14.78 35.10
C THR A 461 -27.20 15.36 36.35
N THR A 462 -27.36 16.66 36.54
CA THR A 462 -26.87 17.50 37.64
C THR A 462 -26.26 16.77 38.86
N GLY A 463 -24.94 16.64 38.87
CA GLY A 463 -24.18 16.33 40.10
C GLY A 463 -23.79 14.89 40.32
N ALA A 464 -24.45 13.90 39.74
CA ALA A 464 -24.15 12.48 39.90
C ALA A 464 -23.95 11.79 38.54
N LEU A 465 -23.16 10.72 38.52
CA LEU A 465 -23.10 9.81 37.38
C LEU A 465 -24.45 9.07 37.29
N ASP A 466 -25.18 9.30 36.23
CA ASP A 466 -26.34 8.46 35.89
C ASP A 466 -25.90 7.48 34.80
N SER A 467 -25.51 6.28 35.24
CA SER A 467 -25.09 5.20 34.34
C SER A 467 -26.26 4.62 33.52
N GLU A 468 -27.48 4.96 33.84
CA GLU A 468 -28.68 4.41 33.20
C GLU A 468 -29.24 5.31 32.09
N THR A 469 -28.91 6.61 32.08
CA THR A 469 -29.42 7.53 31.07
C THR A 469 -28.40 7.71 29.94
N ARG A 470 -28.65 7.05 28.84
CA ARG A 470 -27.87 7.26 27.61
C ARG A 470 -28.30 8.56 26.91
N VAL A 471 -27.33 9.21 26.25
CA VAL A 471 -27.62 10.36 25.36
C VAL A 471 -28.45 9.87 24.18
N ASP A 472 -29.48 10.62 23.82
CA ASP A 472 -30.21 10.36 22.58
C ASP A 472 -29.41 10.86 21.39
N TYR A 473 -28.66 9.97 20.73
CA TYR A 473 -27.87 10.26 19.56
C TYR A 473 -28.68 10.33 18.26
N LEU A 474 -29.99 10.08 18.33
CA LEU A 474 -30.93 10.25 17.24
C LEU A 474 -31.56 11.63 17.20
N ASP A 475 -31.39 12.44 18.26
CA ASP A 475 -31.87 13.82 18.28
C ASP A 475 -30.89 14.77 17.56
N PRO A 476 -31.24 15.30 16.39
CA PRO A 476 -30.38 16.23 15.65
C PRO A 476 -30.08 17.51 16.42
N ALA A 477 -30.95 17.91 17.36
CA ALA A 477 -30.82 19.16 18.11
C ALA A 477 -29.63 19.17 19.09
N VAL A 478 -29.14 17.97 19.48
CA VAL A 478 -27.99 17.87 20.39
C VAL A 478 -26.66 17.94 19.65
N HIS A 479 -26.65 17.94 18.32
CA HIS A 479 -25.48 17.97 17.49
C HIS A 479 -25.24 19.35 16.86
N LYS A 480 -23.99 19.77 16.80
CA LYS A 480 -23.58 21.05 16.22
C LYS A 480 -22.48 20.85 15.19
N LEU A 481 -22.57 21.52 14.05
CA LEU A 481 -21.54 21.49 13.04
C LEU A 481 -20.26 22.15 13.58
N SER A 482 -19.15 21.42 13.60
CA SER A 482 -17.88 21.89 14.14
C SER A 482 -16.85 22.19 13.06
N GLY A 483 -16.99 21.63 11.88
CA GLY A 483 -16.07 21.90 10.80
C GLY A 483 -16.43 21.18 9.52
N VAL A 484 -15.99 21.77 8.42
CA VAL A 484 -16.05 21.16 7.08
C VAL A 484 -14.69 21.35 6.42
N LEU A 485 -14.09 20.29 5.93
CA LEU A 485 -12.88 20.32 5.12
C LEU A 485 -13.22 20.03 3.66
N TYR A 486 -12.67 20.84 2.78
CA TYR A 486 -12.67 20.61 1.34
C TYR A 486 -11.29 20.84 0.77
N GLN A 487 -10.66 19.79 0.26
CA GLN A 487 -9.35 19.88 -0.39
C GLN A 487 -9.26 18.94 -1.58
N ASP A 488 -8.45 19.29 -2.57
CA ASP A 488 -8.01 18.40 -3.62
C ASP A 488 -6.49 18.27 -3.62
N GLN A 489 -6.01 17.07 -3.82
CA GLN A 489 -4.60 16.76 -3.92
C GLN A 489 -4.31 16.24 -5.31
N HIS A 490 -3.30 16.82 -5.95
CA HIS A 490 -2.85 16.43 -7.28
C HIS A 490 -1.44 15.87 -7.20
N GLU A 491 -1.21 14.76 -7.86
CA GLU A 491 0.11 14.18 -8.04
C GLU A 491 0.34 13.84 -9.50
N ASN A 492 1.58 14.03 -9.94
CA ASN A 492 2.02 13.77 -11.30
C ASN A 492 3.38 13.09 -11.25
N ASN A 493 3.56 12.05 -12.04
CA ASN A 493 4.81 11.29 -12.12
C ASN A 493 5.13 11.01 -13.60
N ILE A 494 6.32 11.41 -14.05
CA ILE A 494 6.78 11.19 -15.41
C ILE A 494 8.11 10.43 -15.36
N ASP A 495 8.21 9.35 -16.12
CA ASP A 495 9.44 8.56 -16.30
C ASP A 495 9.77 8.48 -17.78
N LYS A 496 11.01 8.77 -18.12
CA LYS A 496 11.56 8.63 -19.47
C LYS A 496 12.84 7.83 -19.36
N ALA A 497 12.98 6.80 -20.16
CA ALA A 497 14.17 5.97 -20.15
C ALA A 497 14.59 5.56 -21.57
N PHE A 498 15.89 5.44 -21.75
CA PHE A 498 16.50 4.80 -22.92
C PHE A 498 17.57 3.83 -22.43
N LYS A 499 17.54 2.61 -22.97
CA LYS A 499 18.58 1.61 -22.71
C LYS A 499 19.03 0.95 -24.01
N MET A 500 20.27 0.49 -23.99
CA MET A 500 20.84 -0.32 -25.06
C MET A 500 21.74 -1.38 -24.44
N ASP A 501 21.48 -2.63 -24.80
CA ASP A 501 22.18 -3.80 -24.32
C ASP A 501 22.79 -4.52 -25.52
N PHE A 502 23.98 -5.06 -25.33
CA PHE A 502 24.71 -5.83 -26.33
C PHE A 502 25.10 -7.17 -25.75
N ASP A 503 24.81 -8.24 -26.46
CA ASP A 503 25.14 -9.61 -26.13
C ASP A 503 26.13 -10.13 -27.17
N TYR A 504 27.39 -10.37 -26.75
CA TYR A 504 28.46 -10.84 -27.61
C TYR A 504 28.81 -12.29 -27.27
N GLU A 505 28.55 -13.20 -28.22
CA GLU A 505 28.89 -14.62 -28.09
C GLU A 505 30.43 -14.79 -28.18
N MET A 506 30.95 -15.50 -27.19
CA MET A 506 32.39 -15.79 -27.07
C MET A 506 32.62 -17.29 -27.01
N ASP A 507 33.82 -17.68 -27.42
CA ASP A 507 34.27 -19.05 -27.30
C ASP A 507 35.64 -19.06 -26.59
N TYR A 508 35.60 -18.69 -25.28
CA TYR A 508 36.81 -18.57 -24.48
C TYR A 508 36.71 -19.39 -23.19
N GLY A 509 37.00 -20.68 -23.37
CA GLY A 509 36.90 -21.64 -22.24
C GLY A 509 35.49 -21.76 -21.71
N SER A 510 35.30 -21.46 -20.43
CA SER A 510 33.95 -21.45 -19.83
C SER A 510 33.15 -20.18 -20.08
N LEU A 511 33.79 -19.07 -20.48
CA LEU A 511 33.12 -17.83 -20.79
C LEU A 511 32.53 -17.93 -22.20
N ASN A 512 31.22 -17.98 -22.30
CA ASN A 512 30.48 -18.19 -23.55
C ASN A 512 29.79 -16.91 -24.07
N GLN A 513 29.55 -15.91 -23.19
CA GLN A 513 28.91 -14.67 -23.62
C GLN A 513 29.39 -13.51 -22.76
N LEU A 514 29.54 -12.33 -23.39
CA LEU A 514 29.81 -11.05 -22.75
C LEU A 514 28.64 -10.11 -23.01
N GLU A 515 27.98 -9.66 -21.92
CA GLU A 515 26.92 -8.68 -22.00
C GLU A 515 27.37 -7.33 -21.45
N PHE A 516 27.06 -6.27 -22.18
CA PHE A 516 27.34 -4.91 -21.75
C PHE A 516 26.30 -3.94 -22.26
N GLY A 517 26.08 -2.86 -21.55
CA GLY A 517 25.10 -1.89 -21.99
C GLY A 517 25.06 -0.65 -21.11
N PHE A 518 24.13 0.23 -21.48
CA PHE A 518 23.91 1.46 -20.73
C PHE A 518 22.43 1.79 -20.62
N ARG A 519 22.10 2.59 -19.62
CA ARG A 519 20.75 3.14 -19.39
C ARG A 519 20.84 4.60 -18.96
N ILE A 520 19.99 5.44 -19.55
CA ILE A 520 19.77 6.82 -19.13
C ILE A 520 18.29 6.98 -18.82
N ALA A 521 17.97 7.57 -17.68
CA ALA A 521 16.57 7.82 -17.31
C ALA A 521 16.42 9.15 -16.57
N GLU A 522 15.27 9.77 -16.79
CA GLU A 522 14.81 10.98 -16.13
C GLU A 522 13.45 10.70 -15.50
N ARG A 523 13.30 11.02 -14.22
CA ARG A 523 12.02 10.94 -13.50
C ARG A 523 11.70 12.29 -12.88
N THR A 524 10.43 12.68 -12.99
CA THR A 524 9.90 13.88 -12.32
C THR A 524 8.65 13.50 -11.54
N GLY A 525 8.63 13.83 -10.25
CA GLY A 525 7.46 13.73 -9.38
C GLY A 525 7.02 15.11 -8.92
N GLU A 526 5.74 15.40 -9.04
CA GLU A 526 5.14 16.64 -8.56
C GLU A 526 3.95 16.32 -7.68
N ARG A 527 3.80 17.05 -6.59
CA ARG A 527 2.66 16.96 -5.68
C ARG A 527 2.22 18.33 -5.23
N TYR A 528 0.92 18.56 -5.17
CA TYR A 528 0.34 19.77 -4.62
C TYR A 528 -1.09 19.57 -4.17
N ARG A 529 -1.60 20.48 -3.31
CA ARG A 529 -3.02 20.52 -2.96
C ARG A 529 -3.57 21.94 -3.03
N ASN A 530 -4.86 22.01 -3.29
CA ASN A 530 -5.66 23.19 -3.07
C ASN A 530 -6.56 22.91 -1.86
N ARG A 531 -6.72 23.91 -1.01
CA ARG A 531 -7.53 23.80 0.20
C ARG A 531 -8.45 25.01 0.30
N GLY A 532 -9.67 24.80 0.80
CA GLY A 532 -10.58 25.89 1.12
C GLY A 532 -9.93 26.81 2.17
N LYS A 533 -9.87 28.13 1.90
CA LYS A 533 -9.39 29.15 2.82
C LYS A 533 -10.52 30.09 3.18
N ASP A 534 -10.57 30.47 4.46
CA ASP A 534 -11.41 31.58 4.94
C ASP A 534 -10.97 32.87 4.24
N ASN A 535 -11.94 33.67 3.79
CA ASN A 535 -11.69 34.99 3.18
C ASN A 535 -10.97 35.98 4.11
N ASN A 536 -10.90 35.72 5.41
CA ASN A 536 -10.24 36.55 6.40
C ASN A 536 -8.74 36.35 6.55
N ASN A 537 -8.12 35.52 5.70
CA ASN A 537 -6.65 35.29 5.65
C ASN A 537 -6.02 34.77 6.97
N ASN A 538 -6.82 34.28 7.91
CA ASN A 538 -6.32 33.60 9.08
C ASN A 538 -5.82 32.22 8.68
N ASN A 539 -4.51 32.08 8.68
CA ASN A 539 -3.77 30.81 8.47
C ASN A 539 -3.95 29.85 9.65
N SER A 540 -5.12 29.76 10.28
CA SER A 540 -5.35 28.71 11.26
C SER A 540 -5.32 27.38 10.49
N GLU A 541 -4.16 26.76 10.54
CA GLU A 541 -3.96 25.42 10.07
C GLU A 541 -4.94 24.48 10.76
N GLY A 542 -5.70 23.80 9.97
CA GLY A 542 -6.63 22.78 10.43
C GLY A 542 -8.05 23.29 10.47
N ASP A 543 -8.93 22.62 10.32
CA ASP A 543 -10.29 22.50 10.77
C ASP A 543 -11.15 23.76 10.67
N GLY A 544 -11.55 24.03 9.49
CA GLY A 544 -12.88 24.55 9.45
C GLY A 544 -13.04 26.00 9.22
N ILE A 545 -13.54 26.14 8.16
CA ILE A 545 -14.29 27.24 7.54
C ILE A 545 -15.25 27.96 8.52
N LEU A 546 -15.50 27.41 9.71
CA LEU A 546 -16.51 27.89 10.63
C LEU A 546 -15.95 28.35 12.00
N ALA A 547 -14.66 28.52 12.14
CA ALA A 547 -14.04 28.93 13.42
C ALA A 547 -14.54 30.28 13.98
N GLY A 548 -15.26 31.06 13.21
CA GLY A 548 -15.87 32.32 13.64
C GLY A 548 -17.38 32.29 13.89
N LEU A 549 -18.05 31.21 13.54
CA LEU A 549 -19.49 31.05 13.76
C LEU A 549 -19.72 30.25 15.04
N MET A 550 -20.43 30.82 16.00
CA MET A 550 -20.90 30.10 17.18
C MET A 550 -21.72 28.87 16.66
N PHE A 551 -21.19 27.68 16.80
CA PHE A 551 -21.76 26.39 16.45
C PHE A 551 -23.29 26.37 16.30
N PRO A 552 -23.85 26.58 15.09
CA PRO A 552 -25.30 26.48 14.88
C PRO A 552 -25.76 25.04 15.04
N ALA A 553 -27.02 24.85 15.38
CA ALA A 553 -27.62 23.51 15.36
C ALA A 553 -27.45 22.89 13.96
N LEU A 554 -27.16 21.62 13.90
CA LEU A 554 -26.82 20.91 12.65
C LEU A 554 -27.92 21.06 11.59
N GLU A 555 -29.20 20.88 12.01
CA GLU A 555 -30.36 20.99 11.11
C GLU A 555 -30.59 22.43 10.61
N GLU A 556 -30.23 23.44 11.38
CA GLU A 556 -30.34 24.85 10.96
C GLU A 556 -29.35 25.19 9.85
N TYR A 557 -28.17 24.56 9.88
CA TYR A 557 -27.08 24.88 8.96
C TYR A 557 -27.11 24.04 7.67
N ILE A 558 -27.49 22.78 7.78
CA ILE A 558 -27.60 21.83 6.67
C ILE A 558 -28.96 21.13 6.66
N PRO A 559 -30.07 21.89 6.46
CA PRO A 559 -31.43 21.39 6.59
C PRO A 559 -31.68 20.25 5.59
N GLY A 560 -32.29 19.17 6.10
CA GLY A 560 -32.62 17.99 5.30
C GLY A 560 -31.41 17.14 4.86
N ARG A 561 -30.24 17.38 5.46
CA ARG A 561 -29.01 16.62 5.18
C ARG A 561 -28.58 15.72 6.34
N ILE A 562 -29.41 15.68 7.37
CA ILE A 562 -29.23 14.80 8.51
C ILE A 562 -30.05 13.55 8.28
N ILE A 563 -29.39 12.41 8.43
CA ILE A 563 -29.98 11.09 8.27
C ILE A 563 -29.70 10.25 9.52
N THR A 564 -30.42 9.18 9.72
CA THR A 564 -29.98 8.13 10.64
C THR A 564 -28.83 7.35 10.00
N MET A 565 -27.89 6.87 10.80
CA MET A 565 -26.78 6.02 10.34
C MET A 565 -27.31 4.91 9.44
N PRO A 566 -26.91 4.83 8.17
CA PRO A 566 -27.52 3.89 7.22
C PRO A 566 -27.07 2.44 7.41
N TYR A 567 -26.04 2.19 8.24
CA TYR A 567 -25.43 0.88 8.48
C TYR A 567 -25.54 0.49 9.96
N THR A 568 -26.74 0.20 10.42
CA THR A 568 -27.01 -0.20 11.82
C THR A 568 -26.48 -1.60 12.15
N ASP A 569 -26.10 -2.38 11.14
CA ASP A 569 -25.41 -3.66 11.20
C ASP A 569 -23.87 -3.50 11.24
N MET A 570 -23.35 -2.30 11.50
CA MET A 570 -21.92 -2.03 11.59
C MET A 570 -21.26 -2.94 12.64
N LEU A 571 -20.17 -3.64 12.23
CA LEU A 571 -19.44 -4.62 13.06
C LEU A 571 -20.32 -5.79 13.52
N ASP A 572 -21.37 -6.16 12.77
CA ASP A 572 -22.21 -7.31 13.10
C ASP A 572 -21.37 -8.59 13.25
N GLY A 573 -21.63 -9.32 14.32
CA GLY A 573 -20.87 -10.51 14.74
C GLY A 573 -19.70 -10.21 15.68
N ALA A 574 -19.26 -8.97 15.84
CA ALA A 574 -18.23 -8.60 16.83
C ALA A 574 -18.84 -8.40 18.22
N SER A 575 -18.19 -8.93 19.24
CA SER A 575 -18.59 -8.70 20.64
C SER A 575 -18.10 -7.33 21.12
N GLY A 576 -18.93 -6.66 21.95
CA GLY A 576 -18.67 -5.33 22.53
C GLY A 576 -19.96 -4.50 22.55
N ASP A 577 -20.03 -3.45 23.38
CA ASP A 577 -21.17 -2.53 23.45
C ASP A 577 -20.77 -1.15 22.92
N PHE A 578 -21.28 -0.77 21.76
CA PHE A 578 -20.96 0.48 21.05
C PHE A 578 -22.19 1.00 20.31
N LEU A 579 -22.15 2.25 19.86
CA LEU A 579 -23.27 2.85 19.13
C LEU A 579 -23.32 2.33 17.69
N THR A 580 -24.46 1.81 17.28
CA THR A 580 -24.76 1.46 15.88
C THR A 580 -25.87 2.36 15.30
N ASP A 581 -26.59 3.07 16.16
CA ASP A 581 -27.72 3.90 15.82
C ASP A 581 -27.49 5.33 16.34
N TYR A 582 -27.27 6.28 15.41
CA TYR A 582 -26.99 7.68 15.70
C TYR A 582 -27.32 8.52 14.46
N VAL A 583 -27.50 9.83 14.63
CA VAL A 583 -27.64 10.73 13.48
C VAL A 583 -26.33 10.84 12.73
N ALA A 584 -26.40 10.88 11.42
CA ALA A 584 -25.25 11.03 10.53
C ALA A 584 -25.52 12.17 9.53
N ILE A 585 -24.45 12.75 9.02
CA ILE A 585 -24.52 13.68 7.89
C ILE A 585 -24.57 12.87 6.60
N ASP A 586 -25.46 13.19 5.66
CA ASP A 586 -25.56 12.49 4.38
C ASP A 586 -24.26 12.68 3.56
N ALA A 587 -23.43 11.64 3.50
CA ALA A 587 -22.20 11.67 2.74
C ALA A 587 -22.42 11.80 1.23
N ASN A 588 -23.59 11.45 0.69
CA ASN A 588 -23.89 11.67 -0.73
C ASN A 588 -24.06 13.16 -1.05
N TRP A 589 -24.58 13.92 -0.11
CA TRP A 589 -24.64 15.37 -0.26
C TRP A 589 -23.25 16.00 -0.37
N LEU A 590 -22.24 15.49 0.36
CA LEU A 590 -20.86 16.01 0.32
C LEU A 590 -20.25 16.00 -1.10
N MET A 591 -20.66 15.10 -1.95
CA MET A 591 -20.19 15.06 -3.35
C MET A 591 -20.54 16.30 -4.16
N ASN A 592 -21.65 16.93 -3.85
CA ASN A 592 -22.16 18.10 -4.56
C ASN A 592 -21.84 19.41 -3.84
N MET A 593 -21.10 19.33 -2.75
CA MET A 593 -20.86 20.46 -1.84
C MET A 593 -19.89 21.51 -2.36
N GLY A 594 -19.09 21.19 -3.40
CA GLY A 594 -18.02 22.07 -3.87
C GLY A 594 -18.48 23.50 -4.18
N ASP A 595 -19.59 23.63 -4.88
CA ASP A 595 -20.16 24.94 -5.24
C ASP A 595 -20.97 25.55 -4.10
N GLU A 596 -21.58 24.73 -3.23
CA GLU A 596 -22.33 25.18 -2.06
C GLU A 596 -21.39 25.70 -0.95
N MET A 597 -20.18 25.13 -0.81
CA MET A 597 -19.20 25.55 0.20
C MET A 597 -18.65 26.95 -0.05
N GLU A 598 -18.50 27.37 -1.29
CA GLU A 598 -18.19 28.75 -1.63
C GLU A 598 -19.29 29.69 -1.16
N THR A 599 -20.53 29.24 -1.20
CA THR A 599 -21.71 30.03 -0.82
C THR A 599 -21.96 30.03 0.69
N ILE A 600 -21.83 28.87 1.35
CA ILE A 600 -22.11 28.66 2.79
C ILE A 600 -20.97 29.21 3.65
N GLY A 601 -19.73 28.98 3.26
CA GLY A 601 -18.54 29.29 4.05
C GLY A 601 -17.75 30.50 3.57
N GLY A 602 -18.10 31.12 2.44
CA GLY A 602 -17.30 32.20 1.85
C GLY A 602 -15.86 31.76 1.49
N THR A 603 -15.66 30.46 1.26
CA THR A 603 -14.33 29.89 1.10
C THR A 603 -13.97 29.72 -0.34
N VAL A 604 -12.83 30.25 -0.73
CA VAL A 604 -12.22 30.05 -2.05
C VAL A 604 -11.15 28.98 -1.96
N LYS A 605 -11.18 27.99 -2.87
CA LYS A 605 -10.06 27.05 -3.03
C LYS A 605 -8.79 27.80 -3.42
N ALA A 606 -7.74 27.69 -2.62
CA ALA A 606 -6.45 28.29 -2.89
C ALA A 606 -5.34 27.25 -2.80
N ARG A 607 -4.28 27.45 -3.61
CA ARG A 607 -3.06 26.65 -3.54
C ARG A 607 -2.46 26.74 -2.13
N ASP A 608 -2.31 25.59 -1.48
CA ASP A 608 -1.54 25.52 -0.24
C ASP A 608 -0.05 25.63 -0.58
N LYS A 609 0.56 26.75 -0.23
CA LYS A 609 1.95 27.04 -0.57
C LYS A 609 2.93 26.21 0.26
N THR A 610 2.53 25.84 1.48
CA THR A 610 3.40 25.09 2.40
C THR A 610 3.37 23.57 2.13
N TRP A 611 2.44 23.10 1.30
CA TRP A 611 2.23 21.71 1.00
C TRP A 611 2.36 21.44 -0.49
N GLY A 612 3.46 20.85 -0.86
CA GLY A 612 3.75 20.48 -2.23
C GLY A 612 5.24 20.52 -2.55
N PHE A 613 5.64 19.71 -3.53
CA PHE A 613 7.02 19.64 -3.98
C PHE A 613 7.09 19.26 -5.46
N THR A 614 8.26 19.54 -6.05
CA THR A 614 8.68 18.97 -7.33
C THR A 614 10.04 18.33 -7.15
N THR A 615 10.17 17.06 -7.49
CA THR A 615 11.44 16.33 -7.43
C THR A 615 11.79 15.83 -8.82
N LYS A 616 13.04 16.07 -9.25
CA LYS A 616 13.61 15.55 -10.48
C LYS A 616 14.80 14.67 -10.17
N GLU A 617 14.87 13.48 -10.79
CA GLU A 617 15.98 12.55 -10.69
C GLU A 617 16.47 12.16 -12.06
N GLU A 618 17.76 12.26 -12.29
CA GLU A 618 18.45 11.78 -13.48
C GLU A 618 19.40 10.64 -13.11
N THR A 619 19.31 9.51 -13.83
CA THR A 619 20.18 8.35 -13.63
C THR A 619 20.92 7.99 -14.91
N LYS A 620 22.20 7.68 -14.78
CA LYS A 620 23.05 7.16 -15.86
C LYS A 620 23.74 5.92 -15.35
N ALA A 621 23.59 4.82 -16.06
CA ALA A 621 24.16 3.54 -15.67
C ALA A 621 24.86 2.86 -16.83
N ILE A 622 25.93 2.14 -16.51
CA ILE A 622 26.63 1.23 -17.42
C ILE A 622 26.83 -0.10 -16.70
N TYR A 623 26.85 -1.19 -17.44
CA TYR A 623 27.17 -2.51 -16.87
C TYR A 623 28.04 -3.32 -17.82
N LEU A 624 28.72 -4.31 -17.20
CA LEU A 624 29.48 -5.35 -17.88
C LEU A 624 29.26 -6.66 -17.13
N MET A 625 28.96 -7.73 -17.86
CA MET A 625 28.68 -9.06 -17.31
C MET A 625 29.21 -10.14 -18.23
N GLY A 626 29.83 -11.17 -17.66
CA GLY A 626 30.23 -12.38 -18.39
C GLY A 626 29.34 -13.55 -17.97
N ASN A 627 28.78 -14.26 -18.96
CA ASN A 627 28.09 -15.51 -18.74
C ASN A 627 29.03 -16.67 -18.99
N PHE A 628 28.99 -17.66 -18.10
CA PHE A 628 29.87 -18.82 -18.15
C PHE A 628 29.08 -20.11 -17.99
N ALA A 629 29.49 -21.15 -18.73
CA ALA A 629 28.94 -22.48 -18.59
C ALA A 629 30.00 -23.53 -18.92
N GLY A 630 29.87 -24.72 -18.37
CA GLY A 630 30.79 -25.82 -18.62
C GLY A 630 30.52 -27.04 -17.75
N ASN A 631 31.44 -28.02 -17.84
CA ASN A 631 31.41 -29.22 -17.01
C ASN A 631 32.69 -29.29 -16.18
N PHE A 632 32.57 -29.71 -14.91
CA PHE A 632 33.75 -29.93 -14.08
C PHE A 632 34.53 -31.17 -14.58
N GLY A 633 35.82 -31.01 -14.79
CA GLY A 633 36.71 -32.11 -15.23
C GLY A 633 37.55 -32.65 -14.08
N GLY A 634 36.96 -33.29 -13.07
CA GLY A 634 37.63 -33.96 -11.98
C GLY A 634 37.19 -33.58 -10.58
N GLY A 635 37.61 -34.34 -9.58
CA GLY A 635 37.25 -34.18 -8.16
C GLY A 635 35.84 -34.71 -7.85
N ILE A 636 35.26 -34.18 -6.76
CA ILE A 636 33.93 -34.59 -6.27
C ILE A 636 32.77 -34.08 -7.16
N PHE A 637 33.07 -33.15 -8.07
CA PHE A 637 32.09 -32.56 -9.00
C PHE A 637 32.30 -33.03 -10.45
N ASP A 638 33.11 -34.06 -10.71
CA ASP A 638 33.45 -34.53 -12.04
C ASP A 638 32.20 -34.85 -12.91
N GLY A 639 32.15 -34.23 -14.09
CA GLY A 639 31.03 -34.36 -15.02
C GLY A 639 29.78 -33.54 -14.69
N MET A 640 29.73 -32.83 -13.57
CA MET A 640 28.58 -31.96 -13.24
C MET A 640 28.60 -30.69 -14.09
N GLU A 641 27.42 -30.28 -14.58
CA GLU A 641 27.23 -29.08 -15.36
C GLU A 641 27.11 -27.86 -14.44
N TYR A 642 27.80 -26.80 -14.80
CA TYR A 642 27.67 -25.51 -14.14
C TYR A 642 27.39 -24.39 -15.13
N SER A 643 26.65 -23.39 -14.67
CA SER A 643 26.39 -22.14 -15.41
C SER A 643 26.27 -20.96 -14.47
N GLY A 644 26.34 -19.76 -15.02
CA GLY A 644 26.13 -18.56 -14.21
C GLY A 644 26.61 -17.30 -14.87
N ASN A 645 26.56 -16.19 -14.12
CA ASN A 645 27.02 -14.91 -14.57
C ASN A 645 27.78 -14.17 -13.46
N ILE A 646 28.72 -13.35 -13.85
CA ILE A 646 29.45 -12.43 -12.98
C ILE A 646 29.56 -11.07 -13.67
N GLY A 647 29.22 -10.00 -12.95
CA GLY A 647 29.24 -8.67 -13.53
C GLY A 647 29.22 -7.55 -12.49
N ALA A 648 29.21 -6.34 -12.99
CA ALA A 648 29.03 -5.15 -12.17
C ALA A 648 28.31 -4.06 -12.94
N ARG A 649 27.49 -3.29 -12.22
CA ARG A 649 26.79 -2.11 -12.69
C ARG A 649 27.27 -0.89 -11.94
N TYR A 650 27.55 0.19 -12.66
CA TYR A 650 27.88 1.49 -12.10
C TYR A 650 26.75 2.47 -12.41
N VAL A 651 26.29 3.17 -11.39
CA VAL A 651 25.14 4.09 -11.48
C VAL A 651 25.51 5.44 -10.88
N GLN A 652 25.31 6.49 -11.65
CA GLN A 652 25.32 7.88 -11.19
C GLN A 652 23.87 8.36 -11.07
N THR A 653 23.56 9.05 -9.97
CA THR A 653 22.26 9.66 -9.73
C THR A 653 22.42 11.11 -9.34
N ASP A 654 21.70 12.00 -10.04
CA ASP A 654 21.59 13.42 -9.75
C ASP A 654 20.14 13.75 -9.38
N GLN A 655 19.92 14.35 -8.20
CA GLN A 655 18.60 14.66 -7.66
C GLN A 655 18.44 16.16 -7.44
N THR A 656 17.24 16.66 -7.70
CA THR A 656 16.84 18.03 -7.41
C THR A 656 15.44 18.01 -6.77
N ALA A 657 15.29 18.59 -5.60
CA ALA A 657 14.01 18.70 -4.90
C ALA A 657 13.70 20.17 -4.61
N THR A 658 12.52 20.63 -5.00
CA THR A 658 12.03 22.00 -4.78
C THR A 658 10.74 21.95 -3.98
N ALA A 659 10.69 22.66 -2.87
CA ALA A 659 9.49 22.85 -2.04
C ALA A 659 9.55 24.22 -1.36
N ASN A 660 8.41 24.67 -0.80
CA ASN A 660 8.44 25.81 0.10
C ASN A 660 8.92 25.36 1.49
N VAL A 661 10.03 25.92 1.92
CA VAL A 661 10.58 25.68 3.26
C VAL A 661 9.99 26.71 4.21
N LEU A 662 9.50 26.24 5.34
CA LEU A 662 9.07 27.09 6.44
C LEU A 662 10.30 27.43 7.30
N PHE A 663 10.54 28.73 7.51
CA PHE A 663 11.62 29.25 8.35
C PHE A 663 11.16 29.48 9.79
N ASP A 664 12.12 29.59 10.70
CA ASP A 664 11.88 29.73 12.14
C ASP A 664 11.07 30.99 12.45
N ASP A 665 11.13 32.04 11.61
CA ASP A 665 10.33 33.28 11.71
C ASP A 665 8.90 33.17 11.18
N GLY A 666 8.47 31.96 10.75
CA GLY A 666 7.15 31.70 10.17
C GLY A 666 6.98 32.09 8.70
N THR A 667 8.03 32.62 8.05
CA THR A 667 7.99 32.87 6.60
C THR A 667 8.24 31.59 5.80
N SER A 668 7.81 31.55 4.54
CA SER A 668 8.09 30.42 3.67
C SER A 668 8.54 30.87 2.28
N GLU A 669 9.59 30.24 1.76
CA GLU A 669 10.11 30.51 0.42
C GLU A 669 10.38 29.23 -0.37
N PRO A 670 10.23 29.27 -1.72
CA PRO A 670 10.63 28.16 -2.56
C PRO A 670 12.15 27.91 -2.46
N THR A 671 12.51 26.73 -2.01
CA THR A 671 13.91 26.32 -1.86
C THR A 671 14.19 25.10 -2.74
N THR A 672 15.34 25.11 -3.41
CA THR A 672 15.77 24.00 -4.25
C THR A 672 17.05 23.38 -3.69
N GLU A 673 16.96 22.11 -3.34
CA GLU A 673 18.07 21.30 -2.87
C GLU A 673 18.55 20.32 -3.95
N LYS A 674 19.85 20.05 -3.96
CA LYS A 674 20.47 19.15 -4.93
C LYS A 674 21.34 18.13 -4.21
N ALA A 675 21.30 16.89 -4.69
CA ALA A 675 22.19 15.81 -4.26
C ALA A 675 22.70 15.01 -5.47
N SER A 676 23.91 14.51 -5.36
CA SER A 676 24.52 13.63 -6.38
C SER A 676 25.33 12.54 -5.71
N TYR A 677 25.19 11.30 -6.19
CA TYR A 677 25.92 10.16 -5.66
C TYR A 677 26.12 9.06 -6.69
N ASN A 678 27.07 8.18 -6.42
CA ASN A 678 27.44 7.06 -7.28
C ASN A 678 27.35 5.75 -6.52
N ASN A 679 26.99 4.68 -7.23
CA ASN A 679 26.90 3.33 -6.66
C ASN A 679 27.57 2.32 -7.59
N PHE A 680 28.35 1.41 -6.98
CA PHE A 680 28.96 0.26 -7.66
C PHE A 680 28.30 -1.01 -7.15
N LEU A 681 27.66 -1.77 -8.05
CA LEU A 681 26.76 -2.89 -7.77
C LEU A 681 27.29 -4.16 -8.45
N PRO A 682 28.19 -4.90 -7.80
CA PRO A 682 28.65 -6.21 -8.28
C PRO A 682 27.59 -7.27 -8.06
N SER A 683 27.56 -8.29 -8.95
CA SER A 683 26.69 -9.45 -8.84
C SER A 683 27.38 -10.72 -9.34
N LEU A 684 27.00 -11.85 -8.75
CA LEU A 684 27.39 -13.21 -9.11
C LEU A 684 26.17 -14.11 -8.94
N ASN A 685 25.81 -14.83 -9.97
CA ASN A 685 24.91 -15.97 -9.90
C ASN A 685 25.63 -17.22 -10.41
N PHE A 686 25.52 -18.31 -9.70
CA PHE A 686 26.13 -19.60 -10.00
C PHE A 686 25.13 -20.71 -9.80
N SER A 687 25.03 -21.61 -10.77
CA SER A 687 24.17 -22.79 -10.80
C SER A 687 25.00 -24.03 -11.03
N LEU A 688 24.71 -25.09 -10.28
CA LEU A 688 25.38 -26.39 -10.40
C LEU A 688 24.32 -27.50 -10.42
N ASP A 689 24.33 -28.28 -11.49
CA ASP A 689 23.51 -29.47 -11.61
C ASP A 689 24.21 -30.65 -10.91
N LEU A 690 23.85 -30.85 -9.62
CA LEU A 690 24.39 -31.94 -8.80
C LEU A 690 23.98 -33.32 -9.33
N THR A 691 22.76 -33.39 -9.86
CA THR A 691 22.25 -34.53 -10.61
C THR A 691 21.28 -34.03 -11.66
N GLY A 692 20.84 -34.87 -12.62
CA GLY A 692 19.82 -34.46 -13.59
C GLY A 692 18.49 -33.95 -12.97
N LYS A 693 18.30 -34.14 -11.66
CA LYS A 693 17.08 -33.74 -10.92
C LYS A 693 17.36 -32.73 -9.79
N LEU A 694 18.57 -32.61 -9.30
CA LEU A 694 18.93 -31.76 -8.18
C LEU A 694 19.87 -30.65 -8.63
N LYS A 695 19.42 -29.42 -8.56
CA LYS A 695 20.16 -28.20 -8.89
C LYS A 695 20.45 -27.39 -7.62
N MET A 696 21.69 -26.94 -7.48
CA MET A 696 22.10 -25.98 -6.47
C MET A 696 22.28 -24.60 -7.14
N ARG A 697 21.82 -23.55 -6.50
CA ARG A 697 22.05 -22.17 -6.93
C ARG A 697 22.66 -21.35 -5.80
N PHE A 698 23.61 -20.51 -6.16
CA PHE A 698 24.23 -19.53 -5.28
C PHE A 698 24.16 -18.14 -5.93
N GLY A 699 23.71 -17.14 -5.18
CA GLY A 699 23.65 -15.75 -5.60
C GLY A 699 24.35 -14.83 -4.61
N ALA A 700 25.06 -13.84 -5.11
CA ALA A 700 25.64 -12.77 -4.30
C ALA A 700 25.53 -11.44 -5.07
N ALA A 701 24.91 -10.43 -4.47
CA ALA A 701 24.73 -9.14 -5.14
C ALA A 701 24.72 -7.97 -4.15
N LYS A 702 25.07 -6.78 -4.68
CA LYS A 702 24.76 -5.50 -4.03
C LYS A 702 23.60 -4.85 -4.75
N ALA A 703 22.60 -4.41 -3.98
CA ALA A 703 21.43 -3.66 -4.46
C ALA A 703 21.29 -2.33 -3.71
N ILE A 704 20.56 -1.40 -4.32
CA ILE A 704 20.21 -0.11 -3.71
C ILE A 704 18.72 0.17 -3.89
N ALA A 705 18.12 0.89 -2.93
CA ALA A 705 16.88 1.63 -3.12
C ALA A 705 17.06 3.08 -2.69
N ARG A 706 16.46 3.98 -3.45
CA ARG A 706 16.51 5.41 -3.18
C ARG A 706 15.32 5.79 -2.30
N ALA A 707 15.52 6.76 -1.40
CA ALA A 707 14.44 7.32 -0.60
C ALA A 707 13.24 7.75 -1.47
N PRO A 708 12.01 7.60 -1.01
CA PRO A 708 10.83 8.14 -1.69
C PRO A 708 11.01 9.64 -1.99
N MET A 709 10.50 10.09 -3.15
CA MET A 709 10.66 11.48 -3.60
C MET A 709 10.09 12.49 -2.60
N ARG A 710 9.05 12.13 -1.89
CA ARG A 710 8.43 12.93 -0.84
C ARG A 710 9.37 13.17 0.33
N ASP A 711 10.15 12.16 0.71
CA ASP A 711 10.94 12.18 1.95
C ASP A 711 12.22 13.00 1.82
N ILE A 712 12.70 13.24 0.59
CA ILE A 712 13.83 14.14 0.29
C ILE A 712 13.39 15.58 0.02
N ALA A 713 12.10 15.83 -0.19
CA ALA A 713 11.60 17.17 -0.47
C ALA A 713 11.63 18.05 0.80
N PRO A 714 12.21 19.25 0.78
CA PRO A 714 12.38 20.09 1.98
C PRO A 714 11.06 20.78 2.44
N MET A 715 9.96 20.02 2.39
CA MET A 715 8.62 20.47 2.77
C MET A 715 8.43 20.29 4.28
N THR A 716 7.87 21.29 4.97
CA THR A 716 7.52 21.21 6.39
C THR A 716 6.05 21.48 6.61
N THR A 717 5.38 20.61 7.36
CA THR A 717 3.99 20.78 7.81
C THR A 717 3.95 20.77 9.32
N LEU A 718 3.28 21.74 9.93
CA LEU A 718 3.14 21.87 11.38
C LEU A 718 1.70 21.57 11.81
N TYR A 719 1.57 20.91 12.96
CA TYR A 719 0.30 20.66 13.65
C TYR A 719 0.35 21.37 15.00
N PHE A 720 -0.22 22.56 15.07
CA PHE A 720 -0.14 23.45 16.21
C PHE A 720 -0.60 22.80 17.53
N PHE A 721 -1.77 22.20 17.53
CA PHE A 721 -2.39 21.66 18.75
C PHE A 721 -1.63 20.49 19.40
N THR A 722 -0.89 19.76 18.62
CA THR A 722 -0.06 18.63 19.09
C THR A 722 1.40 18.99 19.21
N GLN A 723 1.79 20.22 18.82
CA GLN A 723 3.19 20.64 18.69
C GLN A 723 4.05 19.61 17.96
N SER A 724 3.50 19.07 16.91
CA SER A 724 4.14 18.07 16.05
C SER A 724 4.08 18.51 14.59
N GLY A 725 4.75 17.77 13.72
CA GLY A 725 4.72 18.02 12.29
C GLY A 725 5.50 16.97 11.52
N ASN A 726 5.66 17.24 10.24
CA ASN A 726 6.50 16.40 9.38
C ASN A 726 7.40 17.29 8.52
N THR A 727 8.62 16.82 8.29
CA THR A 727 9.58 17.49 7.39
C THR A 727 10.33 16.49 6.55
N GLY A 728 10.67 16.85 5.31
CA GLY A 728 11.55 16.04 4.48
C GLY A 728 13.01 16.16 4.91
N ASN A 729 13.82 15.19 4.54
CA ASN A 729 15.25 15.14 4.81
C ASN A 729 16.04 15.03 3.51
N LYS A 730 16.65 16.14 3.08
CA LYS A 730 17.47 16.23 1.86
C LYS A 730 18.78 15.42 1.92
N ASP A 731 19.24 15.08 3.14
CA ASP A 731 20.51 14.42 3.38
C ASP A 731 20.40 12.88 3.36
N LEU A 732 19.21 12.36 3.05
CA LEU A 732 19.00 10.91 2.89
C LEU A 732 19.88 10.35 1.78
N VAL A 733 20.65 9.33 2.12
CA VAL A 733 21.38 8.50 1.17
C VAL A 733 20.59 7.25 0.82
N PRO A 734 20.83 6.62 -0.36
CA PRO A 734 20.16 5.36 -0.69
C PRO A 734 20.48 4.26 0.32
N GLU A 735 19.45 3.48 0.65
CA GLU A 735 19.62 2.21 1.33
C GLU A 735 20.44 1.25 0.47
N LYS A 736 21.30 0.46 1.08
CA LYS A 736 22.16 -0.50 0.39
C LYS A 736 22.01 -1.86 1.02
N VAL A 737 21.92 -2.89 0.20
CA VAL A 737 21.90 -4.27 0.64
C VAL A 737 23.05 -5.03 0.02
N THR A 738 23.77 -5.81 0.82
CA THR A 738 24.62 -6.90 0.36
C THR A 738 23.91 -8.19 0.68
N GLN A 739 23.58 -8.97 -0.33
CA GLN A 739 22.81 -10.19 -0.17
C GLN A 739 23.60 -11.43 -0.59
N PHE A 740 23.29 -12.55 0.06
CA PHE A 740 23.79 -13.88 -0.23
C PHE A 740 22.59 -14.84 -0.20
N ASP A 741 22.51 -15.68 -1.22
CA ASP A 741 21.44 -16.64 -1.42
C ASP A 741 22.03 -18.01 -1.76
N LEU A 742 21.45 -19.08 -1.20
CA LEU A 742 21.76 -20.46 -1.53
C LEU A 742 20.46 -21.24 -1.61
N SER A 743 20.20 -21.89 -2.75
CA SER A 743 19.03 -22.75 -2.92
C SER A 743 19.40 -24.14 -3.44
N PHE A 744 18.58 -25.10 -3.04
CA PHE A 744 18.58 -26.47 -3.56
C PHE A 744 17.19 -26.75 -4.12
N GLU A 745 17.13 -27.18 -5.37
CA GLU A 745 15.90 -27.41 -6.12
C GLU A 745 15.88 -28.85 -6.65
N TYR A 746 14.95 -29.64 -6.17
CA TYR A 746 14.76 -31.02 -6.61
C TYR A 746 13.56 -31.10 -7.54
N TYR A 747 13.83 -31.38 -8.81
CA TYR A 747 12.84 -31.53 -9.88
C TYR A 747 12.43 -33.01 -10.03
N MET A 748 11.16 -33.29 -9.74
CA MET A 748 10.60 -34.64 -9.75
C MET A 748 10.14 -35.04 -11.16
N GLU A 749 9.99 -36.34 -11.41
CA GLU A 749 9.58 -36.86 -12.73
C GLU A 749 8.15 -36.46 -13.12
N ASP A 750 7.26 -36.33 -12.14
CA ASP A 750 5.83 -36.05 -12.34
C ASP A 750 5.52 -34.56 -12.18
N ASP A 751 6.35 -33.66 -12.76
CA ASP A 751 6.16 -32.23 -12.73
C ASP A 751 6.12 -31.62 -11.30
N GLY A 752 6.77 -32.29 -10.34
CA GLY A 752 6.89 -31.82 -8.97
C GLY A 752 8.17 -31.04 -8.74
N LEU A 753 8.15 -30.13 -7.75
CA LEU A 753 9.27 -29.34 -7.28
C LEU A 753 9.32 -29.33 -5.75
N LEU A 754 10.50 -29.63 -5.20
CA LEU A 754 10.84 -29.33 -3.80
C LEU A 754 12.02 -28.36 -3.80
N SER A 755 11.85 -27.20 -3.22
CA SER A 755 12.88 -26.17 -3.13
C SER A 755 13.12 -25.76 -1.68
N VAL A 756 14.40 -25.63 -1.32
CA VAL A 756 14.87 -25.12 -0.02
C VAL A 756 15.84 -24.01 -0.31
N ALA A 757 15.54 -22.79 0.13
CA ALA A 757 16.42 -21.64 -0.05
C ALA A 757 16.73 -20.97 1.28
N MET A 758 17.97 -20.55 1.43
CA MET A 758 18.46 -19.75 2.55
C MET A 758 18.97 -18.43 2.03
N PHE A 759 18.71 -17.35 2.73
CA PHE A 759 19.19 -16.04 2.35
C PHE A 759 19.67 -15.22 3.53
N GLN A 760 20.57 -14.30 3.25
CA GLN A 760 21.02 -13.25 4.17
C GLN A 760 21.12 -11.93 3.42
N LYS A 761 20.52 -10.88 3.97
CA LYS A 761 20.58 -9.50 3.48
C LYS A 761 21.14 -8.61 4.57
N ARG A 762 22.27 -7.96 4.31
CA ARG A 762 22.89 -6.99 5.23
C ARG A 762 22.57 -5.60 4.72
N TYR A 763 21.71 -4.93 5.46
CA TYR A 763 21.34 -3.55 5.21
C TYR A 763 22.41 -2.62 5.72
N LYS A 764 22.58 -1.55 4.97
CA LYS A 764 23.34 -0.38 5.37
C LYS A 764 22.55 0.87 5.01
N ASP A 765 22.56 1.84 5.91
CA ASP A 765 21.84 3.11 5.74
C ASP A 765 20.31 2.92 5.61
N ALA A 766 19.69 1.98 6.35
CA ALA A 766 18.24 1.74 6.34
C ALA A 766 17.47 3.03 6.63
N ILE A 767 16.40 3.29 5.86
CA ILE A 767 15.60 4.52 5.97
C ILE A 767 14.38 4.26 6.84
N GLU A 768 14.36 4.88 8.02
CA GLU A 768 13.32 4.69 9.04
C GLU A 768 12.73 6.01 9.51
N ASP A 769 11.62 5.92 10.26
CA ASP A 769 11.03 7.08 10.91
C ASP A 769 11.95 7.60 12.01
N GLY A 770 12.18 8.91 12.01
CA GLY A 770 12.93 9.62 13.03
C GLY A 770 12.23 10.91 13.41
N TYR A 771 12.82 11.61 14.37
CA TYR A 771 12.28 12.90 14.87
C TYR A 771 13.38 13.93 14.96
N THR A 772 12.99 15.19 14.69
CA THR A 772 13.83 16.35 14.96
C THR A 772 13.02 17.40 15.70
N GLN A 773 13.68 18.11 16.62
CA GLN A 773 13.06 19.20 17.35
C GLN A 773 13.41 20.52 16.64
N ARG A 774 12.40 21.34 16.36
CA ARG A 774 12.59 22.67 15.79
C ARG A 774 11.64 23.69 16.40
N CYS A 775 12.13 24.90 16.57
CA CYS A 775 11.35 26.03 17.07
C CYS A 775 10.84 26.87 15.91
N TYR A 776 9.56 27.22 15.94
CA TYR A 776 8.94 28.07 14.95
C TYR A 776 8.18 29.21 15.64
N ALA A 777 8.16 30.39 14.99
CA ALA A 777 7.40 31.49 15.47
C ALA A 777 5.91 31.15 15.66
N ALA A 778 5.36 31.49 16.80
CA ALA A 778 3.95 31.27 17.12
C ALA A 778 3.11 32.45 16.59
N ASN A 779 1.98 32.13 15.93
CA ASN A 779 1.00 33.18 15.59
C ASN A 779 0.36 33.74 16.86
N ALA A 780 0.13 35.04 16.90
CA ALA A 780 -0.29 35.76 18.10
C ALA A 780 -1.59 35.28 18.78
N GLY A 781 -2.45 34.53 18.07
CA GLY A 781 -3.68 33.92 18.63
C GLY A 781 -3.53 32.48 19.11
N GLU A 782 -2.42 31.84 18.80
CA GLU A 782 -2.22 30.38 19.03
C GLU A 782 -1.40 30.11 20.30
N ALA A 783 -0.61 31.06 20.74
CA ALA A 783 0.34 30.87 21.83
C ALA A 783 -0.27 30.92 23.25
N GLU A 784 -1.57 31.22 23.38
CA GLU A 784 -2.21 31.43 24.69
C GLU A 784 -2.26 30.19 25.58
N ASP A 785 -2.22 29.00 24.97
CA ASP A 785 -2.38 27.72 25.66
C ASP A 785 -1.07 26.91 25.84
N PHE A 786 0.04 27.35 25.28
CA PHE A 786 1.30 26.60 25.30
C PHE A 786 2.45 27.41 25.88
N ARG A 787 3.24 26.78 26.74
CA ARG A 787 4.47 27.38 27.26
C ARG A 787 5.65 26.88 26.43
N ALA A 788 6.45 27.80 25.90
CA ALA A 788 7.73 27.41 25.31
C ALA A 788 8.72 27.04 26.45
N ASP A 789 9.54 26.05 26.20
CA ASP A 789 10.67 25.76 27.03
C ASP A 789 11.87 26.57 26.51
N PRO A 790 12.37 27.58 27.28
CA PRO A 790 13.51 28.43 26.86
C PRO A 790 14.80 27.61 26.68
N SER A 791 14.89 26.42 27.30
CA SER A 791 16.06 25.57 27.13
C SER A 791 16.08 24.91 25.75
N ILE A 792 14.90 24.73 25.12
CA ILE A 792 14.73 24.13 23.80
C ILE A 792 14.63 25.22 22.71
N CYS A 793 13.92 26.31 23.01
CA CYS A 793 13.75 27.47 22.10
C CYS A 793 14.43 28.74 22.69
N PRO A 794 15.75 28.85 22.60
CA PRO A 794 16.51 29.92 23.27
C PRO A 794 16.16 31.31 22.72
N ASP A 795 15.67 31.42 21.49
CA ASP A 795 15.26 32.68 20.86
C ASP A 795 13.82 33.07 21.20
N SER A 796 13.10 32.24 21.97
CA SER A 796 11.73 32.53 22.37
C SER A 796 11.69 33.54 23.47
N VAL A 797 10.90 34.61 23.29
CA VAL A 797 10.70 35.67 24.26
C VAL A 797 9.23 35.79 24.62
N GLU A 798 8.93 36.29 25.81
CA GLU A 798 7.56 36.63 26.18
C GLU A 798 7.08 37.84 25.42
N VAL A 799 5.94 37.72 24.75
CA VAL A 799 5.25 38.78 24.01
C VAL A 799 3.81 38.92 24.51
N SER A 800 3.21 40.07 24.38
CA SER A 800 1.79 40.24 24.73
C SER A 800 0.92 39.37 23.83
N ASN A 801 -0.10 38.70 24.41
CA ASN A 801 -1.07 37.97 23.62
C ASN A 801 -1.89 38.91 22.71
N SER A 802 -2.59 38.34 21.73
CA SER A 802 -3.41 39.10 20.78
C SER A 802 -4.53 39.93 21.43
N ALA A 803 -4.99 39.50 22.61
CA ALA A 803 -6.01 40.22 23.38
C ALA A 803 -5.45 41.29 24.33
N GLY A 804 -4.11 41.39 24.49
CA GLY A 804 -3.45 42.30 25.42
C GLY A 804 -3.68 42.01 26.90
N THR A 805 -4.16 40.83 27.24
CA THR A 805 -4.54 40.41 28.60
C THR A 805 -3.53 39.48 29.28
N GLY A 806 -2.47 39.06 28.58
CA GLY A 806 -1.46 38.15 29.10
C GLY A 806 -0.21 38.12 28.24
N THR A 807 0.77 37.31 28.63
CA THR A 807 1.98 37.06 27.86
C THR A 807 1.97 35.63 27.29
N VAL A 808 2.52 35.48 26.08
CA VAL A 808 2.70 34.25 25.36
C VAL A 808 4.13 34.17 24.84
N TRP A 809 4.56 32.96 24.43
CA TRP A 809 5.88 32.80 23.88
C TRP A 809 5.93 33.07 22.37
N SER A 810 6.98 33.77 21.91
CA SER A 810 7.16 34.11 20.48
C SER A 810 7.48 32.89 19.60
N HIS A 811 8.04 31.83 20.17
CA HIS A 811 8.36 30.58 19.47
C HIS A 811 7.88 29.38 20.26
N LEU A 812 7.47 28.34 19.53
CA LEU A 812 7.04 27.06 20.08
C LEU A 812 7.92 25.94 19.52
N ASN A 813 8.21 24.96 20.37
CA ASN A 813 8.94 23.78 19.98
C ASN A 813 8.03 22.72 19.35
N TYR A 814 8.41 22.25 18.17
CA TYR A 814 7.70 21.20 17.43
C TYR A 814 8.56 19.94 17.29
N SER A 815 7.96 18.80 17.57
CA SER A 815 8.54 17.50 17.25
C SER A 815 8.15 17.13 15.82
N LEU A 816 9.11 17.21 14.89
CA LEU A 816 8.89 16.93 13.47
C LEU A 816 9.29 15.48 13.15
N GLY A 817 8.32 14.70 12.71
CA GLY A 817 8.57 13.40 12.09
C GLY A 817 9.35 13.61 10.78
N THR A 818 10.38 12.82 10.56
CA THR A 818 11.20 12.85 9.35
C THR A 818 11.71 11.44 9.07
N LYS A 819 12.23 11.24 7.86
CA LYS A 819 12.98 10.00 7.58
C LYS A 819 14.46 10.22 7.84
N VAL A 820 15.12 9.21 8.41
CA VAL A 820 16.55 9.21 8.71
C VAL A 820 17.20 7.91 8.24
N ASN A 821 18.49 7.94 7.95
CA ASN A 821 19.26 6.70 7.77
C ASN A 821 19.60 6.16 9.17
N ALA A 822 18.81 5.21 9.65
CA ALA A 822 18.82 4.75 11.04
C ALA A 822 19.99 3.81 11.41
N GLY A 823 20.69 3.24 10.41
CA GLY A 823 21.86 2.40 10.63
C GLY A 823 21.81 1.08 9.87
N ASP A 824 22.53 0.10 10.38
CA ASP A 824 22.75 -1.19 9.74
C ASP A 824 21.91 -2.27 10.43
N THR A 825 21.28 -3.16 9.66
CA THR A 825 20.54 -4.32 10.17
C THR A 825 20.79 -5.54 9.29
N THR A 826 20.56 -6.74 9.85
CA THR A 826 20.69 -8.00 9.11
C THR A 826 19.34 -8.72 9.09
N LEU A 827 18.95 -9.13 7.91
CA LEU A 827 17.81 -9.97 7.64
C LEU A 827 18.28 -11.32 7.11
N LYS A 828 17.78 -12.41 7.64
CA LYS A 828 18.08 -13.79 7.20
C LYS A 828 16.80 -14.63 7.21
N GLY A 829 16.79 -15.70 6.43
CA GLY A 829 15.63 -16.57 6.41
C GLY A 829 15.81 -17.87 5.66
N LEU A 830 14.79 -18.69 5.81
CA LEU A 830 14.61 -19.99 5.16
C LEU A 830 13.30 -19.99 4.39
N GLU A 831 13.35 -20.38 3.15
CA GLU A 831 12.17 -20.55 2.28
C GLU A 831 12.05 -22.02 1.88
N LEU A 832 10.84 -22.58 2.05
CA LEU A 832 10.50 -23.95 1.64
C LEU A 832 9.36 -23.88 0.63
N ALA A 833 9.49 -24.53 -0.52
CA ALA A 833 8.42 -24.66 -1.50
C ALA A 833 8.28 -26.13 -1.90
N TYR A 834 7.05 -26.63 -1.88
CA TYR A 834 6.70 -27.95 -2.39
C TYR A 834 5.50 -27.82 -3.30
N GLN A 835 5.62 -28.38 -4.50
CA GLN A 835 4.58 -28.39 -5.50
C GLN A 835 4.56 -29.77 -6.16
N GLN A 836 3.40 -30.44 -6.18
CA GLN A 836 3.28 -31.80 -6.72
C GLN A 836 1.87 -32.07 -7.24
N PRO A 837 1.70 -32.43 -8.53
CA PRO A 837 0.55 -33.19 -8.99
C PRO A 837 0.53 -34.58 -8.35
N LEU A 838 -0.58 -35.02 -7.78
CA LEU A 838 -0.71 -36.26 -7.01
C LEU A 838 -1.11 -37.44 -7.93
N THR A 839 -0.45 -37.54 -9.08
CA THR A 839 -0.70 -38.59 -10.12
C THR A 839 -0.54 -40.00 -9.62
N MET A 840 0.17 -40.20 -8.50
CA MET A 840 0.33 -41.50 -7.85
C MET A 840 -0.91 -42.00 -7.11
N LEU A 841 -1.92 -41.15 -6.90
CA LEU A 841 -3.14 -41.54 -6.20
C LEU A 841 -4.13 -42.26 -7.15
N PRO A 842 -5.06 -43.07 -6.62
CA PRO A 842 -6.11 -43.66 -7.46
C PRO A 842 -7.13 -42.61 -7.90
N ALA A 843 -7.77 -42.82 -9.06
CA ALA A 843 -8.83 -41.95 -9.54
C ALA A 843 -10.00 -41.88 -8.52
N PRO A 844 -10.62 -40.67 -8.34
CA PRO A 844 -10.38 -39.43 -9.06
C PRO A 844 -9.28 -38.53 -8.45
N PHE A 845 -8.60 -39.00 -7.40
CA PHE A 845 -7.59 -38.20 -6.68
C PHE A 845 -6.28 -38.03 -7.47
N ASP A 846 -6.04 -38.82 -8.53
CA ASP A 846 -4.94 -38.63 -9.49
C ASP A 846 -5.01 -37.31 -10.28
N LYS A 847 -6.16 -36.62 -10.22
CA LYS A 847 -6.42 -35.31 -10.81
C LYS A 847 -6.22 -34.15 -9.82
N THR A 848 -5.75 -34.45 -8.61
CA THR A 848 -5.45 -33.42 -7.61
C THR A 848 -3.98 -33.04 -7.61
N GLY A 849 -3.67 -31.92 -6.98
CA GLY A 849 -2.30 -31.51 -6.67
C GLY A 849 -2.25 -30.52 -5.52
N VAL A 850 -1.05 -30.33 -5.00
CA VAL A 850 -0.78 -29.47 -3.85
C VAL A 850 0.32 -28.47 -4.17
N GLN A 851 0.22 -27.26 -3.58
CA GLN A 851 1.28 -26.26 -3.50
C GLN A 851 1.40 -25.80 -2.06
N LEU A 852 2.58 -25.88 -1.48
CA LEU A 852 2.86 -25.52 -0.10
C LEU A 852 4.09 -24.62 -0.09
N ASN A 853 3.97 -23.45 0.51
CA ASN A 853 5.06 -22.51 0.72
C ASN A 853 5.17 -22.18 2.20
N TYR A 854 6.36 -22.12 2.71
CA TYR A 854 6.65 -21.67 4.07
C TYR A 854 7.88 -20.77 4.06
N THR A 855 7.80 -19.67 4.76
CA THR A 855 8.90 -18.72 4.90
C THR A 855 9.10 -18.42 6.38
N LEU A 856 10.32 -18.64 6.85
CA LEU A 856 10.81 -18.24 8.16
C LEU A 856 11.82 -17.11 7.95
N THR A 857 11.63 -16.01 8.61
CA THR A 857 12.50 -14.83 8.53
C THR A 857 12.83 -14.29 9.92
N ASP A 858 14.02 -13.74 10.07
CA ASP A 858 14.50 -13.16 11.32
C ASP A 858 15.31 -11.89 11.00
N SER A 859 15.08 -10.83 11.75
CA SER A 859 15.81 -9.56 11.59
C SER A 859 16.34 -9.06 12.92
N ASP A 860 17.53 -8.46 12.90
CA ASP A 860 18.03 -7.73 14.05
C ASP A 860 17.09 -6.54 14.34
N LEU A 861 16.99 -6.16 15.62
CA LEU A 861 16.23 -4.98 16.03
C LEU A 861 16.87 -3.72 15.45
N LEU A 862 16.05 -2.82 14.94
CA LEU A 862 16.52 -1.65 14.21
C LEU A 862 16.49 -0.38 15.06
N GLN A 863 15.43 -0.18 15.85
CA GLN A 863 15.24 1.03 16.62
C GLN A 863 14.37 0.81 17.88
N LEU A 864 14.28 1.84 18.70
CA LEU A 864 13.36 1.89 19.85
C LEU A 864 12.25 2.92 19.57
N THR A 865 11.04 2.58 19.99
CA THR A 865 9.92 3.55 19.97
C THR A 865 10.14 4.67 21.00
N LYS A 866 9.27 5.68 21.00
CA LYS A 866 9.26 6.74 22.02
C LYS A 866 9.21 6.17 23.45
N TYR A 867 8.57 5.04 23.65
CA TYR A 867 8.43 4.37 24.96
C TYR A 867 9.48 3.29 25.22
N GLY A 868 10.55 3.25 24.42
CA GLY A 868 11.65 2.30 24.60
C GLY A 868 11.34 0.88 24.15
N TYR A 869 10.24 0.64 23.42
CA TYR A 869 9.89 -0.66 22.89
C TYR A 869 10.73 -0.95 21.64
N PRO A 870 11.43 -2.11 21.55
CA PRO A 870 12.24 -2.43 20.39
C PRO A 870 11.38 -2.86 19.22
N VAL A 871 11.69 -2.35 18.02
CA VAL A 871 11.03 -2.72 16.76
C VAL A 871 12.06 -3.10 15.70
N GLY A 872 11.70 -4.08 14.88
CA GLY A 872 12.46 -4.49 13.70
C GLY A 872 12.00 -3.74 12.44
N LEU A 873 12.13 -4.39 11.29
CA LEU A 873 11.67 -3.87 10.01
C LEU A 873 10.13 -3.80 9.96
N GLN A 874 9.61 -2.76 9.34
CA GLN A 874 8.17 -2.57 9.10
C GLN A 874 7.64 -3.63 8.12
N ASP A 875 6.38 -4.07 8.28
CA ASP A 875 5.67 -5.05 7.44
C ASP A 875 6.31 -6.45 7.38
N PHE A 876 7.15 -6.77 8.38
CA PHE A 876 7.92 -7.98 8.46
C PHE A 876 7.32 -8.98 9.46
N SER A 877 6.84 -10.13 8.95
CA SER A 877 6.38 -11.26 9.77
C SER A 877 7.45 -12.33 9.85
N GLU A 878 7.70 -12.90 11.03
CA GLU A 878 8.65 -13.99 11.19
C GLU A 878 8.25 -15.23 10.40
N ASN A 879 6.96 -15.59 10.45
CA ASN A 879 6.43 -16.77 9.79
C ASN A 879 5.33 -16.42 8.80
N SER A 880 5.36 -17.04 7.64
CA SER A 880 4.23 -17.03 6.69
C SER A 880 4.15 -18.33 5.91
N TYR A 881 2.94 -18.76 5.57
CA TYR A 881 2.74 -19.91 4.72
C TYR A 881 1.50 -19.79 3.83
N ASN A 882 1.58 -20.50 2.69
CA ASN A 882 0.48 -20.69 1.77
C ASN A 882 0.29 -22.17 1.53
N ALA A 883 -0.97 -22.62 1.52
CA ALA A 883 -1.36 -23.98 1.19
C ALA A 883 -2.47 -23.95 0.15
N VAL A 884 -2.24 -24.58 -0.99
CA VAL A 884 -3.22 -24.69 -2.07
C VAL A 884 -3.43 -26.17 -2.38
N LEU A 885 -4.70 -26.57 -2.38
CA LEU A 885 -5.17 -27.85 -2.91
C LEU A 885 -5.98 -27.57 -4.16
N TRP A 886 -5.68 -28.26 -5.25
CA TRP A 886 -6.42 -28.14 -6.50
C TRP A 886 -6.83 -29.49 -7.06
N TYR A 887 -7.91 -29.49 -7.86
CA TYR A 887 -8.43 -30.59 -8.66
C TYR A 887 -8.70 -30.09 -10.06
N GLU A 888 -8.35 -30.83 -11.10
CA GLU A 888 -8.63 -30.49 -12.48
C GLU A 888 -8.86 -31.76 -13.34
N ASP A 889 -10.02 -31.80 -13.96
CA ASP A 889 -10.33 -32.77 -15.04
C ASP A 889 -10.91 -32.04 -16.26
N ASP A 890 -11.36 -32.76 -17.28
CA ASP A 890 -11.88 -32.22 -18.53
C ASP A 890 -13.10 -31.29 -18.34
N LYS A 891 -13.80 -31.37 -17.19
CA LYS A 891 -15.04 -30.62 -16.91
C LYS A 891 -15.01 -29.78 -15.69
N LEU A 892 -14.23 -30.13 -14.70
CA LEU A 892 -14.25 -29.53 -13.39
C LEU A 892 -12.87 -29.04 -12.98
N GLU A 893 -12.81 -27.80 -12.54
CA GLU A 893 -11.68 -27.21 -11.83
C GLU A 893 -12.14 -26.86 -10.41
N ALA A 894 -11.35 -27.16 -9.40
CA ALA A 894 -11.63 -26.74 -8.03
C ALA A 894 -10.32 -26.36 -7.35
N ARG A 895 -10.37 -25.32 -6.52
CA ARG A 895 -9.23 -24.86 -5.74
C ARG A 895 -9.64 -24.39 -4.36
N ILE A 896 -8.81 -24.70 -3.37
CA ILE A 896 -8.88 -24.20 -2.00
C ILE A 896 -7.51 -23.64 -1.68
N ALA A 897 -7.44 -22.38 -1.27
CA ALA A 897 -6.21 -21.71 -0.90
C ALA A 897 -6.32 -21.13 0.50
N TYR A 898 -5.35 -21.36 1.35
CA TYR A 898 -5.23 -20.78 2.67
C TYR A 898 -3.91 -20.05 2.81
N ASN A 899 -3.98 -18.76 3.12
CA ASN A 899 -2.82 -17.90 3.30
C ASN A 899 -2.78 -17.43 4.75
N TRP A 900 -1.62 -17.54 5.40
CA TRP A 900 -1.43 -17.13 6.76
C TRP A 900 -0.09 -16.42 6.96
N ARG A 901 -0.09 -15.39 7.81
CA ARG A 901 1.13 -14.72 8.29
C ARG A 901 1.03 -14.41 9.77
N ASP A 902 2.20 -14.41 10.42
CA ASP A 902 2.38 -14.09 11.82
C ASP A 902 2.17 -12.60 12.09
N ASP A 903 2.18 -12.19 13.36
CA ASP A 903 2.15 -10.79 13.71
C ASP A 903 3.36 -10.03 13.16
N TYR A 904 3.20 -8.71 13.03
CA TYR A 904 4.26 -7.87 12.53
C TYR A 904 4.08 -6.41 12.96
N TYR A 905 5.20 -5.70 13.02
CA TYR A 905 5.22 -4.26 13.18
C TYR A 905 4.70 -3.58 11.90
N ASP A 906 3.57 -2.87 12.04
CA ASP A 906 2.87 -2.23 10.90
C ASP A 906 3.29 -0.75 10.74
N THR A 907 3.19 0.06 11.80
CA THR A 907 3.50 1.50 11.72
C THR A 907 3.65 2.09 13.13
N LEU A 908 3.97 3.40 13.20
CA LEU A 908 3.85 4.16 14.44
C LEU A 908 2.44 4.75 14.60
N THR A 909 1.90 4.64 15.81
CA THR A 909 0.63 5.30 16.19
C THR A 909 0.82 6.82 16.29
N GLN A 910 -0.27 7.57 16.45
CA GLN A 910 -0.18 9.01 16.76
C GLN A 910 0.51 9.31 18.10
N ALA A 911 0.64 8.31 18.97
CA ALA A 911 1.41 8.41 20.21
C ALA A 911 2.91 8.13 20.01
N ASN A 912 3.36 7.86 18.79
CA ASN A 912 4.73 7.44 18.44
C ASN A 912 5.15 6.11 19.11
N ALA A 913 4.20 5.22 19.31
CA ALA A 913 4.37 3.86 19.77
C ALA A 913 4.20 2.87 18.62
N ALA A 914 4.74 1.66 18.72
CA ALA A 914 4.61 0.67 17.67
C ALA A 914 3.17 0.09 17.61
N GLN A 915 2.59 0.09 16.44
CA GLN A 915 1.40 -0.67 16.08
C GLN A 915 1.80 -2.01 15.51
N PHE A 916 1.21 -3.07 16.02
CA PHE A 916 1.35 -4.42 15.49
C PHE A 916 0.02 -4.91 14.95
N GLN A 917 0.05 -5.64 13.83
CA GLN A 917 -1.08 -6.44 13.38
C GLN A 917 -0.95 -7.85 13.95
N LYS A 918 -2.04 -8.41 14.51
CA LYS A 918 -2.09 -9.81 14.97
C LYS A 918 -2.04 -10.77 13.79
N PRO A 919 -1.68 -12.05 14.01
CA PRO A 919 -1.70 -13.06 12.97
C PRO A 919 -3.02 -13.06 12.19
N TYR A 920 -2.91 -13.20 10.87
CA TYR A 920 -4.06 -13.17 9.97
C TYR A 920 -4.01 -14.34 8.99
N GLY A 921 -5.15 -15.01 8.82
CA GLY A 921 -5.30 -16.16 7.92
C GLY A 921 -6.57 -16.08 7.09
N GLN A 922 -6.47 -16.21 5.76
CA GLN A 922 -7.59 -16.10 4.84
C GLN A 922 -7.76 -17.39 4.03
N LEU A 923 -9.01 -17.89 3.98
CA LEU A 923 -9.42 -19.03 3.17
C LEU A 923 -10.19 -18.56 1.94
N ASP A 924 -9.72 -18.97 0.76
CA ASP A 924 -10.33 -18.67 -0.53
C ASP A 924 -10.68 -19.98 -1.27
N VAL A 925 -11.80 -19.98 -1.99
CA VAL A 925 -12.30 -21.16 -2.71
C VAL A 925 -12.70 -20.75 -4.13
N SER A 926 -12.39 -21.60 -5.12
CA SER A 926 -12.80 -21.43 -6.51
C SER A 926 -13.31 -22.74 -7.10
N LEU A 927 -14.35 -22.66 -7.91
CA LEU A 927 -14.95 -23.77 -8.64
C LEU A 927 -15.21 -23.35 -10.08
N GLY A 928 -14.67 -24.08 -11.05
CA GLY A 928 -14.89 -23.86 -12.49
C GLY A 928 -15.53 -25.09 -13.15
N TYR A 929 -16.44 -24.84 -14.10
CA TYR A 929 -17.05 -25.88 -14.89
C TYR A 929 -16.94 -25.58 -16.39
N HIS A 930 -16.33 -26.49 -17.13
CA HIS A 930 -16.15 -26.42 -18.58
C HIS A 930 -17.39 -26.97 -19.29
N PHE A 931 -18.19 -26.08 -19.87
CA PHE A 931 -19.31 -26.48 -20.74
C PHE A 931 -18.80 -27.09 -22.06
N THR A 932 -17.74 -26.50 -22.60
CA THR A 932 -16.96 -26.98 -23.74
C THR A 932 -15.48 -26.72 -23.44
N LYS A 933 -14.57 -27.17 -24.31
CA LYS A 933 -13.14 -26.83 -24.19
C LYS A 933 -12.87 -25.31 -24.26
N ASP A 934 -13.80 -24.55 -24.84
CA ASP A 934 -13.65 -23.13 -25.12
C ASP A 934 -14.50 -22.23 -24.19
N ILE A 935 -15.43 -22.80 -23.39
CA ILE A 935 -16.35 -22.04 -22.53
C ILE A 935 -16.31 -22.60 -21.11
N VAL A 936 -15.94 -21.76 -20.17
CA VAL A 936 -15.90 -22.08 -18.74
C VAL A 936 -16.67 -21.04 -17.91
N ALA A 937 -17.45 -21.52 -16.93
CA ALA A 937 -18.00 -20.67 -15.88
C ALA A 937 -17.27 -20.93 -14.56
N ARG A 938 -16.98 -19.87 -13.79
CA ARG A 938 -16.32 -19.98 -12.49
C ARG A 938 -17.10 -19.24 -11.41
N LEU A 939 -17.10 -19.82 -10.23
CA LEU A 939 -17.56 -19.23 -8.99
C LEU A 939 -16.38 -19.19 -8.03
N SER A 940 -16.07 -18.01 -7.49
CA SER A 940 -14.99 -17.84 -6.54
C SER A 940 -15.49 -17.10 -5.30
N VAL A 941 -15.05 -17.52 -4.12
CA VAL A 941 -15.37 -16.90 -2.84
C VAL A 941 -14.06 -16.58 -2.11
N LYS A 942 -13.86 -15.32 -1.75
CA LYS A 942 -12.74 -14.85 -0.94
C LYS A 942 -13.18 -14.60 0.49
N ASN A 943 -12.25 -14.80 1.43
CA ASN A 943 -12.48 -14.61 2.86
C ASN A 943 -13.70 -15.39 3.37
N VAL A 944 -13.77 -16.69 3.03
CA VAL A 944 -14.88 -17.60 3.40
C VAL A 944 -15.11 -17.64 4.92
N GLN A 945 -14.07 -17.43 5.71
CA GLN A 945 -14.11 -17.45 7.17
C GLN A 945 -14.56 -16.12 7.78
N ASN A 946 -14.73 -15.06 6.97
CA ASN A 946 -14.99 -13.71 7.44
C ASN A 946 -13.96 -13.26 8.51
N GLU A 947 -12.68 -13.51 8.24
CA GLU A 947 -11.58 -13.23 9.17
C GLU A 947 -11.40 -11.73 9.37
N ALA A 948 -11.21 -11.31 10.63
CA ALA A 948 -11.00 -9.93 11.02
C ALA A 948 -9.52 -9.59 11.17
N GLU A 949 -9.13 -8.41 10.73
CA GLU A 949 -7.82 -7.85 11.04
C GLU A 949 -7.84 -7.23 12.44
N ARG A 950 -6.85 -7.57 13.28
CA ARG A 950 -6.73 -7.09 14.67
C ARG A 950 -5.38 -6.42 14.88
N TYR A 951 -5.39 -5.32 15.63
CA TYR A 951 -4.22 -4.49 15.89
C TYR A 951 -4.02 -4.21 17.37
N TYR A 952 -2.75 -4.10 17.81
CA TYR A 952 -2.40 -3.75 19.18
C TYR A 952 -1.17 -2.83 19.22
N GLN A 953 -1.00 -2.11 20.32
CA GLN A 953 0.16 -1.24 20.55
C GLN A 953 1.15 -1.91 21.48
N GLU A 954 2.34 -2.27 20.95
CA GLU A 954 3.50 -2.81 21.69
C GLU A 954 3.22 -4.11 22.45
N ILE A 955 2.11 -4.21 23.16
CA ILE A 955 1.68 -5.42 23.89
C ILE A 955 0.21 -5.72 23.57
N GLU A 956 -0.15 -6.98 23.48
CA GLU A 956 -1.45 -7.43 23.00
C GLU A 956 -2.67 -6.91 23.81
N GLU A 957 -2.50 -6.58 25.08
CA GLU A 957 -3.56 -6.02 25.92
C GLU A 957 -3.94 -4.59 25.53
N ARG A 958 -3.05 -3.87 24.80
CA ARG A 958 -3.31 -2.52 24.30
C ARG A 958 -3.97 -2.58 22.94
N PHE A 959 -5.26 -2.83 22.92
CA PHE A 959 -6.08 -2.82 21.71
C PHE A 959 -5.86 -1.54 20.88
N LEU A 960 -5.67 -1.68 19.58
CA LEU A 960 -5.65 -0.56 18.64
C LEU A 960 -6.73 -0.66 17.57
N GLY A 961 -7.10 -1.85 17.15
CA GLY A 961 -8.05 -1.93 16.06
C GLY A 961 -8.62 -3.32 15.80
N TYR A 962 -9.81 -3.28 15.23
CA TYR A 962 -10.54 -4.43 14.71
C TYR A 962 -11.21 -4.00 13.42
N LYS A 963 -10.95 -4.69 12.31
CA LYS A 963 -11.52 -4.40 11.00
C LYS A 963 -12.17 -5.65 10.43
N LEU A 964 -13.39 -5.51 9.97
CA LEU A 964 -14.13 -6.54 9.24
C LEU A 964 -14.26 -6.12 7.76
N ASN A 965 -13.87 -7.01 6.87
CA ASN A 965 -14.02 -6.84 5.43
C ASN A 965 -15.15 -7.72 4.90
N ASP A 966 -15.60 -7.44 3.67
CA ASP A 966 -16.57 -8.29 2.98
C ASP A 966 -16.03 -9.70 2.71
N THR A 967 -16.94 -10.69 2.71
CA THR A 967 -16.81 -11.91 1.94
C THR A 967 -17.18 -11.61 0.49
N MET A 968 -16.25 -11.81 -0.44
CA MET A 968 -16.44 -11.47 -1.85
C MET A 968 -16.79 -12.72 -2.66
N VAL A 969 -17.91 -12.68 -3.39
CA VAL A 969 -18.36 -13.74 -4.29
C VAL A 969 -18.27 -13.26 -5.72
N ASN A 970 -17.45 -13.89 -6.55
CA ASN A 970 -17.30 -13.55 -7.96
C ASN A 970 -17.81 -14.70 -8.85
N PHE A 971 -18.70 -14.37 -9.76
CA PHE A 971 -19.16 -15.28 -10.83
C PHE A 971 -18.68 -14.77 -12.17
N SER A 972 -18.03 -15.63 -12.96
CA SER A 972 -17.55 -15.26 -14.29
C SER A 972 -17.84 -16.34 -15.35
N ILE A 973 -17.97 -15.87 -16.59
CA ILE A 973 -18.02 -16.74 -17.79
C ILE A 973 -16.91 -16.26 -18.72
N GLN A 974 -16.10 -17.19 -19.17
CA GLN A 974 -15.02 -16.95 -20.12
C GLN A 974 -15.21 -17.81 -21.37
N ALA A 975 -14.95 -17.20 -22.52
CA ALA A 975 -15.03 -17.88 -23.82
C ALA A 975 -13.78 -17.60 -24.68
N VAL A 976 -13.26 -18.63 -25.31
CA VAL A 976 -12.20 -18.56 -26.34
C VAL A 976 -12.84 -18.73 -27.69
N LEU A 977 -12.53 -17.84 -28.66
CA LEU A 977 -13.18 -17.74 -29.96
C LEU A 977 -12.15 -17.79 -31.11
#